data_869c642faae336751e334b7dad843f1c
#
_entry.id   869c642faae336751e334b7dad843f1c
#
_cell.length_a   1.000
_cell.length_b   1.000
_cell.length_c   1.000
_cell.angle_alpha   90.00
_cell.angle_beta   90.00
_cell.angle_gamma   90.00
#
_symmetry.space_group_name_H-M   'P 1'
#
loop_
_entity.id
_entity.type
_entity.pdbx_description
1 polymer ?
#
loop_
_entity_poly.entity_id
_entity_poly.type
_entity_poly.pdbx_seq_one_letter_code
_entity_poly.pdbx_strand_id
1 'polypeptide(L)'
;MGQPGEQPQGGENGEAPEKPDGDDAKADGDAKDSEDADGKKTDDASTDESSDTDEGTEDTESTDEASDSNGDGQGAPDGEKPSMLDLTGEEQEITVTDSTVITKQTMGGGQGAPGGEAPEKPDGDNGEAPEKPDGDNVSDSENTEEQSEDSDADNAEKTDSEAPEKPDGQAPDDAGQTQEITLDDIKEGDVVAITLDDDGNAATITVQSMEMGGGQGGPGSQASGVDSYDAANEYSSDETVSDTSLESTGTDENAALVSNGAEVTFNNDAISRTSSDSQGGDKSSFYGVGAAVLATDGTAYVKDSTVTTDSKGGAGLFAYGDGTVYAADTDITTQQDTSGGIHAAGGGTLYAWDLSVETNGESSAAIRSDRGGGTMVVDGGTYTSNGVGSPAVYCTADIAVNNAELTANGSEAVCIEGLNSLRLYNSNLIGNMSDDDQNDTTWTVILYQSMSGDSEVGNSTFQMDGGTITSKNGGLFYTTNTECTIALKDVDITYNDDSEFFLQCTGNNNQRGWGQSGANGSDCNFTADSQDMKGNVIWDSISDLDFYMTNGSTLEGAFVNDETYAGNGGDGYCNVVIDKGSTWTVTGDSIITSLSNEGTITDADGKTVSIVGTDGTTYVEGDSDYTITVGSYQDKADTSSATAIDAWSNYEVERPKSL
;
A
#
# COMPACT_ATOMS: atom_id res chain seq x y z
N MET A 1 -4.66 65.46 -8.84
CA MET A 1 -3.54 66.34 -9.29
C MET A 1 -2.26 65.63 -8.88
N GLY A 2 -1.43 65.29 -9.90
CA GLY A 2 -0.04 64.86 -9.72
C GLY A 2 0.21 63.44 -10.25
N GLN A 3 0.36 63.29 -11.55
CA GLN A 3 1.10 62.27 -12.29
C GLN A 3 2.55 62.73 -12.47
N PRO A 4 3.43 61.95 -13.12
CA PRO A 4 4.19 60.76 -12.78
C PRO A 4 5.71 61.03 -12.90
N GLY A 5 6.55 60.11 -12.51
CA GLY A 5 8.00 60.17 -12.77
C GLY A 5 8.50 58.80 -13.17
N GLU A 6 8.84 58.71 -14.29
CA GLU A 6 9.89 58.32 -15.26
C GLU A 6 10.88 57.25 -14.80
N GLN A 7 10.99 56.25 -15.68
CA GLN A 7 12.09 55.26 -15.79
C GLN A 7 13.41 55.93 -16.16
N PRO A 8 14.54 55.32 -15.90
CA PRO A 8 15.68 55.42 -16.80
C PRO A 8 15.97 54.12 -17.54
N GLN A 9 16.15 54.30 -18.85
CA GLN A 9 16.72 53.36 -19.81
C GLN A 9 18.24 53.29 -19.70
N GLY A 10 18.79 52.14 -20.08
CA GLY A 10 19.96 52.09 -20.93
C GLY A 10 21.26 51.60 -20.29
N GLY A 11 21.81 50.54 -20.82
CA GLY A 11 23.20 50.11 -20.64
C GLY A 11 23.44 48.73 -21.22
N GLU A 12 23.87 48.73 -22.49
CA GLU A 12 24.26 47.57 -23.30
C GLU A 12 25.57 46.91 -22.86
N ASN A 13 25.70 45.63 -23.24
CA ASN A 13 26.90 44.85 -23.58
C ASN A 13 27.67 44.13 -22.45
N GLY A 14 27.66 42.81 -22.58
CA GLY A 14 28.60 41.89 -21.96
C GLY A 14 28.49 40.52 -22.62
N GLU A 15 29.43 40.26 -23.51
CA GLU A 15 29.62 39.08 -24.33
C GLU A 15 29.67 37.75 -23.55
N ALA A 16 29.19 36.68 -24.19
CA ALA A 16 29.38 35.28 -23.81
C ALA A 16 30.85 34.85 -24.03
N PRO A 17 31.42 33.97 -23.20
CA PRO A 17 32.73 33.39 -23.48
C PRO A 17 32.61 32.17 -24.45
N GLU A 18 33.52 32.23 -25.44
CA GLU A 18 33.74 31.27 -26.52
C GLU A 18 34.30 29.93 -26.00
N LYS A 19 33.95 28.86 -26.74
CA LYS A 19 34.58 27.54 -26.72
C LYS A 19 36.01 27.63 -27.32
N PRO A 20 36.98 26.84 -26.84
CA PRO A 20 38.23 26.68 -27.56
C PRO A 20 38.11 25.63 -28.64
N ASP A 21 38.48 26.04 -29.84
CA ASP A 21 38.74 25.24 -31.02
C ASP A 21 40.11 24.53 -30.94
N GLY A 22 40.14 23.43 -31.65
CA GLY A 22 41.24 23.07 -32.50
C GLY A 22 42.19 21.97 -32.02
N ASP A 23 42.39 20.92 -32.65
CA ASP A 23 43.23 20.85 -33.84
C ASP A 23 43.23 19.43 -34.45
N ASP A 24 43.19 19.45 -35.76
CA ASP A 24 43.39 18.38 -36.69
C ASP A 24 44.74 17.67 -36.57
N ALA A 25 44.75 16.34 -36.77
CA ALA A 25 45.86 15.68 -37.46
C ALA A 25 45.36 14.43 -38.21
N LYS A 26 45.39 14.56 -39.51
CA LYS A 26 45.32 13.47 -40.51
C LYS A 26 46.58 12.64 -40.51
N ALA A 27 46.45 11.33 -40.83
CA ALA A 27 47.27 10.53 -41.74
C ALA A 27 46.68 9.13 -41.85
N ASP A 28 46.12 8.78 -42.94
CA ASP A 28 46.47 8.04 -44.14
C ASP A 28 47.16 6.70 -43.90
N GLY A 29 46.58 5.66 -44.57
CA GLY A 29 47.31 4.49 -44.99
C GLY A 29 46.55 3.19 -44.85
N ASP A 30 45.80 2.89 -45.77
CA ASP A 30 45.93 1.94 -46.89
C ASP A 30 45.54 0.47 -46.64
N ALA A 31 44.69 0.05 -47.54
CA ALA A 31 44.06 -1.20 -47.88
C ALA A 31 44.99 -2.44 -48.04
N LYS A 32 44.37 -3.61 -47.88
CA LYS A 32 44.32 -4.74 -48.81
C LYS A 32 43.61 -5.93 -48.17
N ASP A 33 42.46 -6.31 -48.73
CA ASP A 33 42.13 -7.35 -49.68
C ASP A 33 42.81 -8.72 -49.48
N SER A 34 41.96 -9.72 -49.32
CA SER A 34 41.81 -10.97 -50.09
C SER A 34 40.96 -11.95 -49.28
N GLU A 35 39.79 -12.25 -49.77
CA GLU A 35 39.37 -13.33 -50.66
C GLU A 35 39.61 -14.74 -50.09
N ASP A 36 38.48 -15.37 -49.97
CA ASP A 36 37.96 -16.59 -50.61
C ASP A 36 38.14 -17.94 -49.91
N ALA A 37 37.11 -18.60 -49.86
CA ALA A 37 36.61 -19.85 -50.45
C ALA A 37 36.11 -20.86 -49.41
N ASP A 38 34.85 -21.11 -49.46
CA ASP A 38 34.14 -22.21 -50.13
C ASP A 38 34.30 -23.62 -49.51
N GLY A 39 33.16 -24.23 -49.26
CA GLY A 39 33.12 -25.66 -49.45
C GLY A 39 32.21 -26.50 -48.55
N LYS A 40 30.95 -26.60 -48.96
CA LYS A 40 30.17 -27.84 -49.17
C LYS A 40 29.72 -28.71 -47.99
N LYS A 41 28.39 -28.77 -47.84
CA LYS A 41 27.44 -29.91 -47.95
C LYS A 41 27.97 -31.34 -47.86
N THR A 42 27.25 -32.14 -47.09
CA THR A 42 26.56 -33.41 -47.44
C THR A 42 25.68 -33.80 -46.24
N ASP A 43 24.38 -33.84 -46.36
CA ASP A 43 23.35 -34.84 -46.65
C ASP A 43 23.68 -36.28 -46.17
N ASP A 44 22.80 -36.88 -45.45
CA ASP A 44 21.92 -38.02 -45.77
C ASP A 44 21.51 -38.75 -44.49
N ALA A 45 20.28 -38.81 -44.19
CA ALA A 45 19.18 -39.71 -44.50
C ALA A 45 19.10 -40.99 -43.64
N SER A 46 17.89 -41.10 -43.08
CA SER A 46 17.00 -42.28 -42.98
C SER A 46 17.47 -43.48 -42.16
N THR A 47 16.64 -44.11 -41.46
CA THR A 47 15.41 -44.93 -41.57
C THR A 47 15.16 -45.59 -40.22
N ASP A 48 13.99 -45.57 -39.70
CA ASP A 48 12.82 -46.49 -39.82
C ASP A 48 12.80 -47.70 -38.88
N GLU A 49 11.56 -47.98 -38.49
CA GLU A 49 10.90 -49.21 -38.03
C GLU A 49 10.93 -49.56 -36.52
N SER A 50 9.81 -49.44 -35.84
CA SER A 50 8.57 -50.25 -35.73
C SER A 50 8.69 -51.51 -34.89
N SER A 51 7.76 -51.72 -34.00
CA SER A 51 6.89 -52.88 -33.76
C SER A 51 6.39 -52.85 -32.31
N ASP A 52 5.10 -52.64 -32.09
CA ASP A 52 3.99 -53.62 -31.97
C ASP A 52 4.17 -54.70 -30.90
N THR A 53 3.18 -54.75 -30.02
CA THR A 53 2.21 -55.82 -29.64
C THR A 53 1.76 -55.58 -28.23
N ASP A 54 0.52 -55.40 -27.93
CA ASP A 54 -0.75 -56.11 -28.06
C ASP A 54 -1.24 -56.78 -26.75
N GLU A 55 -2.51 -56.55 -26.48
CA GLU A 55 -3.55 -57.34 -25.74
C GLU A 55 -3.46 -57.39 -24.21
N GLY A 56 -4.54 -57.26 -23.50
CA GLY A 56 -5.96 -57.55 -23.66
C GLY A 56 -6.77 -57.20 -22.43
N THR A 57 -7.94 -56.75 -22.65
CA THR A 57 -9.30 -57.07 -22.20
C THR A 57 -9.56 -57.60 -20.79
N GLU A 58 -10.57 -57.08 -20.10
CA GLU A 58 -12.01 -57.39 -20.01
C GLU A 58 -12.72 -56.52 -18.97
N ASP A 59 -13.69 -55.74 -19.34
CA ASP A 59 -15.14 -55.79 -19.22
C ASP A 59 -15.75 -56.00 -17.82
N THR A 60 -16.64 -55.08 -17.46
CA THR A 60 -18.10 -55.21 -17.26
C THR A 60 -18.69 -53.85 -16.84
N GLU A 61 -19.54 -53.33 -17.67
CA GLU A 61 -21.00 -53.00 -17.65
C GLU A 61 -21.58 -52.62 -16.27
N SER A 62 -22.42 -51.66 -16.07
CA SER A 62 -23.46 -50.86 -16.77
C SER A 62 -24.16 -50.03 -15.69
N THR A 63 -24.80 -48.96 -15.85
CA THR A 63 -25.89 -48.42 -16.63
C THR A 63 -26.19 -46.99 -16.19
N ASP A 64 -26.40 -46.12 -17.17
CA ASP A 64 -27.34 -45.03 -17.39
C ASP A 64 -27.99 -44.28 -16.22
N GLU A 65 -28.01 -42.93 -16.21
CA GLU A 65 -28.82 -42.08 -17.08
C GLU A 65 -28.34 -40.61 -17.04
N ALA A 66 -28.59 -39.96 -18.15
CA ALA A 66 -28.15 -38.62 -18.55
C ALA A 66 -28.91 -37.48 -17.88
N SER A 67 -28.24 -36.32 -17.76
CA SER A 67 -28.77 -35.11 -18.38
C SER A 67 -27.74 -33.99 -18.37
N ASP A 68 -27.51 -33.48 -19.56
CA ASP A 68 -26.99 -32.19 -20.06
C ASP A 68 -26.77 -31.05 -19.06
N SER A 69 -25.57 -30.43 -19.08
CA SER A 69 -25.30 -29.21 -19.86
C SER A 69 -23.91 -28.65 -19.56
N ASN A 70 -23.21 -28.33 -20.61
CA ASN A 70 -22.10 -27.43 -20.92
C ASN A 70 -21.56 -26.49 -19.85
N GLY A 71 -20.22 -26.41 -19.85
CA GLY A 71 -19.45 -25.30 -19.38
C GLY A 71 -18.03 -25.68 -19.03
N ASP A 72 -17.14 -25.76 -20.00
CA ASP A 72 -15.69 -25.81 -19.76
C ASP A 72 -15.22 -24.42 -19.27
N GLY A 73 -14.86 -24.34 -18.01
CA GLY A 73 -14.04 -23.31 -17.43
C GLY A 73 -12.97 -24.02 -16.62
N GLN A 74 -11.76 -23.96 -17.11
CA GLN A 74 -10.60 -24.48 -16.41
C GLN A 74 -10.27 -23.51 -15.28
N GLY A 75 -10.77 -23.78 -14.07
CA GLY A 75 -10.43 -23.06 -12.85
C GLY A 75 -8.98 -23.34 -12.47
N ALA A 76 -8.28 -22.30 -12.09
CA ALA A 76 -7.04 -22.36 -11.36
C ALA A 76 -7.20 -23.21 -10.08
N PRO A 77 -6.14 -23.85 -9.56
CA PRO A 77 -6.24 -24.64 -8.34
C PRO A 77 -6.64 -23.73 -7.17
N ASP A 78 -7.69 -24.16 -6.46
CA ASP A 78 -8.11 -23.59 -5.19
C ASP A 78 -6.94 -23.64 -4.19
N GLY A 79 -6.20 -22.55 -4.08
CA GLY A 79 -5.40 -22.25 -2.92
C GLY A 79 -6.34 -21.73 -1.84
N GLU A 80 -6.38 -22.39 -0.69
CA GLU A 80 -7.06 -21.89 0.49
C GLU A 80 -6.53 -20.48 0.79
N LYS A 81 -7.44 -19.50 0.75
CA LYS A 81 -7.13 -18.13 1.14
C LYS A 81 -6.74 -18.15 2.62
N PRO A 82 -5.61 -17.54 3.02
CA PRO A 82 -5.31 -17.37 4.44
C PRO A 82 -6.41 -16.52 5.07
N SER A 83 -6.99 -17.05 6.15
CA SER A 83 -8.02 -16.38 6.96
C SER A 83 -7.34 -15.88 8.23
N MET A 84 -7.63 -14.66 8.66
CA MET A 84 -7.24 -14.14 9.98
C MET A 84 -7.77 -14.99 11.15
N LEU A 85 -8.62 -15.93 10.87
CA LEU A 85 -9.06 -16.95 11.80
C LEU A 85 -8.33 -18.24 11.44
N ASP A 86 -7.54 -18.75 12.36
CA ASP A 86 -6.96 -20.09 12.28
C ASP A 86 -8.11 -21.11 12.35
N LEU A 87 -8.67 -21.42 11.18
CA LEU A 87 -9.76 -22.38 11.06
C LEU A 87 -9.17 -23.78 11.28
N THR A 88 -9.31 -24.30 12.49
CA THR A 88 -8.90 -25.66 12.82
C THR A 88 -9.68 -26.72 12.03
N GLY A 89 -10.77 -26.32 11.34
CA GLY A 89 -11.68 -27.23 10.65
C GLY A 89 -12.43 -28.17 11.61
N GLU A 90 -12.39 -27.91 12.90
CA GLU A 90 -13.12 -28.68 13.90
C GLU A 90 -14.53 -28.10 14.08
N GLU A 91 -15.54 -28.90 13.85
CA GLU A 91 -16.94 -28.56 14.17
C GLU A 91 -17.16 -28.75 15.66
N GLN A 92 -17.68 -27.74 16.36
CA GLN A 92 -18.08 -27.81 17.76
C GLN A 92 -19.59 -27.59 17.90
N GLU A 93 -20.27 -28.52 18.55
CA GLU A 93 -21.68 -28.36 18.90
C GLU A 93 -21.78 -27.69 20.29
N ILE A 94 -22.35 -26.49 20.34
CA ILE A 94 -22.48 -25.69 21.55
C ILE A 94 -23.97 -25.51 21.88
N THR A 95 -24.34 -25.81 23.14
CA THR A 95 -25.70 -25.69 23.60
C THR A 95 -26.03 -24.24 23.98
N VAL A 96 -27.06 -23.68 23.38
CA VAL A 96 -27.63 -22.36 23.74
C VAL A 96 -28.81 -22.60 24.69
N THR A 97 -28.88 -21.87 25.79
CA THR A 97 -29.90 -21.97 26.84
C THR A 97 -30.70 -20.68 26.98
N ASP A 98 -31.76 -20.70 27.73
CA ASP A 98 -32.57 -19.50 28.03
C ASP A 98 -31.78 -18.44 28.82
N SER A 99 -30.64 -18.77 29.37
CA SER A 99 -29.74 -17.86 30.08
C SER A 99 -28.59 -17.32 29.22
N THR A 100 -28.45 -17.79 27.99
CA THR A 100 -27.41 -17.31 27.04
C THR A 100 -27.72 -15.87 26.63
N VAL A 101 -26.77 -14.97 26.83
CA VAL A 101 -26.88 -13.59 26.36
C VAL A 101 -26.30 -13.51 24.96
N ILE A 102 -27.11 -13.10 24.00
CA ILE A 102 -26.68 -12.98 22.60
C ILE A 102 -26.63 -11.49 22.25
N THR A 103 -25.46 -11.03 21.82
CA THR A 103 -25.22 -9.62 21.49
C THR A 103 -24.57 -9.49 20.13
N LYS A 104 -24.85 -8.37 19.47
CA LYS A 104 -24.11 -7.92 18.29
C LYS A 104 -23.26 -6.74 18.73
N GLN A 105 -21.95 -6.83 18.56
CA GLN A 105 -21.02 -5.76 18.81
C GLN A 105 -20.69 -5.09 17.49
N THR A 106 -21.09 -3.84 17.33
CA THR A 106 -20.68 -3.00 16.21
C THR A 106 -19.42 -2.28 16.62
N MET A 107 -18.27 -2.59 16.03
CA MET A 107 -17.08 -1.77 16.18
C MET A 107 -17.33 -0.47 15.41
N GLY A 108 -17.32 0.66 16.10
CA GLY A 108 -17.47 1.98 15.48
C GLY A 108 -16.24 2.26 14.62
N GLY A 109 -16.42 2.27 13.31
CA GLY A 109 -15.43 2.81 12.38
C GLY A 109 -15.26 4.31 12.65
N GLY A 110 -14.04 4.75 12.83
CA GLY A 110 -13.70 6.17 12.87
C GLY A 110 -14.25 6.83 11.59
N GLN A 111 -14.95 7.94 11.76
CA GLN A 111 -15.42 8.76 10.65
C GLN A 111 -14.20 9.14 9.81
N GLY A 112 -14.21 8.78 8.53
CA GLY A 112 -13.37 9.42 7.54
C GLY A 112 -13.46 10.93 7.70
N ALA A 113 -12.34 11.63 7.63
CA ALA A 113 -12.28 13.05 7.84
C ALA A 113 -13.41 13.75 7.07
N PRO A 114 -14.31 14.52 7.74
CA PRO A 114 -15.25 15.33 7.00
C PRO A 114 -14.43 16.37 6.25
N GLY A 115 -14.61 16.46 4.94
CA GLY A 115 -14.16 17.60 4.15
C GLY A 115 -14.67 18.87 4.82
N GLY A 116 -13.85 19.46 5.69
CA GLY A 116 -14.17 20.70 6.37
C GLY A 116 -13.98 21.84 5.39
N GLU A 117 -15.09 22.41 4.92
CA GLU A 117 -15.09 23.75 4.36
C GLU A 117 -14.31 24.68 5.29
N ALA A 118 -13.24 25.26 4.76
CA ALA A 118 -12.53 26.34 5.46
C ALA A 118 -13.54 27.45 5.82
N PRO A 119 -13.56 27.94 7.08
CA PRO A 119 -14.47 28.99 7.45
C PRO A 119 -14.19 30.26 6.65
N GLU A 120 -15.22 30.77 5.97
CA GLU A 120 -15.20 32.06 5.27
C GLU A 120 -14.65 33.14 6.21
N LYS A 121 -13.61 33.83 5.77
CA LYS A 121 -13.11 35.04 6.44
C LYS A 121 -14.20 36.10 6.43
N PRO A 122 -14.54 36.70 7.59
CA PRO A 122 -15.42 37.84 7.59
C PRO A 122 -14.69 39.04 6.96
N ASP A 123 -15.32 39.65 5.97
CA ASP A 123 -14.97 40.97 5.44
C ASP A 123 -15.08 42.01 6.54
N GLY A 124 -14.04 42.79 6.75
CA GLY A 124 -14.13 43.96 7.64
C GLY A 124 -12.82 44.59 8.06
N ASP A 125 -12.42 45.52 7.24
CA ASP A 125 -11.96 46.88 7.59
C ASP A 125 -10.58 47.12 8.23
N ASN A 126 -9.88 48.05 7.59
CA ASN A 126 -8.60 48.67 7.86
C ASN A 126 -8.29 49.03 9.31
N GLY A 127 -7.15 48.59 9.81
CA GLY A 127 -6.55 49.11 11.03
C GLY A 127 -5.06 48.79 11.12
N GLU A 128 -4.26 49.85 11.14
CA GLU A 128 -2.81 49.89 11.21
C GLU A 128 -2.18 48.99 12.29
N ALA A 129 -1.06 48.39 11.94
CA ALA A 129 -0.16 47.66 12.83
C ALA A 129 0.50 48.60 13.85
N PRO A 130 0.59 48.22 15.13
CA PRO A 130 1.51 48.90 16.05
C PRO A 130 2.87 48.22 16.09
N GLU A 131 3.89 49.10 16.13
CA GLU A 131 5.32 48.82 16.18
C GLU A 131 5.75 48.05 17.44
N LYS A 132 6.81 47.24 17.25
CA LYS A 132 7.60 46.62 18.32
C LYS A 132 8.29 47.69 19.18
N PRO A 133 8.42 47.48 20.49
CA PRO A 133 9.49 48.14 21.24
C PRO A 133 10.67 47.20 21.48
N ASP A 134 11.82 47.71 21.15
CA ASP A 134 13.16 47.23 21.53
C ASP A 134 13.43 47.46 23.02
N GLY A 135 14.28 46.60 23.57
CA GLY A 135 15.23 47.10 24.55
C GLY A 135 15.30 46.40 25.90
N ASP A 136 16.32 45.62 26.00
CA ASP A 136 17.37 45.50 27.04
C ASP A 136 17.05 45.40 28.55
N ASN A 137 17.52 44.30 29.06
CA ASN A 137 18.59 44.20 30.09
C ASN A 137 18.26 44.01 31.59
N VAL A 138 18.75 42.86 32.07
CA VAL A 138 19.57 42.63 33.29
C VAL A 138 18.88 42.51 34.66
N SER A 139 19.21 41.36 35.22
CA SER A 139 19.72 41.01 36.54
C SER A 139 18.78 40.58 37.67
N ASP A 140 19.15 39.40 38.11
CA ASP A 140 19.43 38.91 39.49
C ASP A 140 18.45 39.18 40.62
N SER A 141 18.13 38.12 41.22
CA SER A 141 18.50 37.64 42.57
C SER A 141 17.35 37.04 43.36
N GLU A 142 17.65 35.82 43.72
CA GLU A 142 17.63 35.19 45.04
C GLU A 142 16.37 35.20 45.90
N ASN A 143 15.97 33.96 46.16
CA ASN A 143 15.83 33.31 47.48
C ASN A 143 14.71 33.80 48.46
N THR A 144 13.90 32.91 48.91
CA THR A 144 13.91 32.28 50.27
C THR A 144 12.69 31.46 50.52
N GLU A 145 12.98 30.36 51.18
CA GLU A 145 12.19 29.34 51.87
C GLU A 145 11.20 29.91 52.90
N GLU A 146 10.16 29.14 53.22
CA GLU A 146 9.86 28.49 54.52
C GLU A 146 8.37 28.14 54.57
N GLN A 147 8.06 26.85 54.69
CA GLN A 147 7.65 26.06 55.91
C GLN A 147 6.47 26.69 56.69
N SER A 148 5.44 25.95 56.95
CA SER A 148 5.22 24.93 57.97
C SER A 148 3.74 24.66 58.18
N GLU A 149 3.44 23.39 58.31
CA GLU A 149 2.83 22.67 59.47
C GLU A 149 1.38 23.05 59.86
N ASP A 150 0.57 22.14 59.96
CA ASP A 150 0.24 20.99 60.78
C ASP A 150 -1.17 21.14 61.37
N SER A 151 -1.91 20.14 61.44
CA SER A 151 -2.55 19.47 62.54
C SER A 151 -4.00 19.01 62.36
N ASP A 152 -4.08 17.71 62.49
CA ASP A 152 -4.93 16.85 63.32
C ASP A 152 -6.46 16.97 63.34
N ALA A 153 -7.04 15.88 63.01
CA ALA A 153 -7.58 14.78 63.82
C ALA A 153 -9.11 14.75 64.08
N ASP A 154 -9.59 13.56 63.82
CA ASP A 154 -10.65 12.79 64.51
C ASP A 154 -12.11 13.27 64.52
N ASN A 155 -13.03 12.50 64.01
CA ASN A 155 -13.81 11.53 64.79
C ASN A 155 -14.93 10.88 63.98
N ALA A 156 -15.16 9.63 64.23
CA ALA A 156 -16.18 8.77 63.71
C ALA A 156 -17.58 9.11 64.18
N GLU A 157 -18.62 8.88 63.36
CA GLU A 157 -19.81 8.13 63.79
C GLU A 157 -20.70 7.71 62.58
N LYS A 158 -21.12 6.45 62.63
CA LYS A 158 -22.05 5.78 61.73
C LYS A 158 -23.47 6.33 61.95
N THR A 159 -24.21 6.54 60.86
CA THR A 159 -25.65 6.19 60.82
C THR A 159 -26.08 5.87 59.40
N ASP A 160 -26.87 4.80 59.31
CA ASP A 160 -27.62 4.32 58.16
C ASP A 160 -28.52 5.41 57.54
N SER A 161 -28.59 5.45 56.22
CA SER A 161 -29.84 5.34 55.45
C SER A 161 -29.75 5.93 54.06
N GLU A 162 -30.40 5.23 53.14
CA GLU A 162 -30.94 5.65 51.83
C GLU A 162 -29.97 6.12 50.73
N ALA A 163 -30.04 5.38 49.61
CA ALA A 163 -29.44 5.69 48.36
C ALA A 163 -29.89 7.04 47.81
N PRO A 164 -29.02 7.92 47.40
CA PRO A 164 -29.37 9.06 46.58
C PRO A 164 -29.40 8.72 45.11
N GLU A 165 -30.40 9.30 44.45
CA GLU A 165 -30.61 9.32 43.00
C GLU A 165 -29.35 9.78 42.23
N LYS A 166 -29.12 9.15 41.06
CA LYS A 166 -28.09 9.52 40.10
C LYS A 166 -28.22 10.98 39.67
N PRO A 167 -27.14 11.76 39.64
CA PRO A 167 -27.12 12.97 38.84
C PRO A 167 -26.96 12.64 37.38
N ASP A 168 -27.77 13.22 36.53
CA ASP A 168 -27.59 13.32 35.10
C ASP A 168 -26.21 13.95 34.79
N GLY A 169 -25.29 13.12 34.35
CA GLY A 169 -24.01 13.51 33.79
C GLY A 169 -23.79 12.62 32.58
N GLN A 170 -23.92 13.22 31.40
CA GLN A 170 -23.53 12.62 30.14
C GLN A 170 -22.11 12.06 30.29
N ALA A 171 -21.99 10.75 30.10
CA ALA A 171 -20.74 10.11 29.81
C ALA A 171 -20.36 10.43 28.36
N PRO A 172 -19.08 10.50 28.00
CA PRO A 172 -18.70 10.64 26.60
C PRO A 172 -19.17 9.39 25.84
N ASP A 173 -19.90 9.60 24.75
CA ASP A 173 -20.24 8.59 23.77
C ASP A 173 -18.96 8.27 23.00
N ASP A 174 -18.28 7.21 23.37
CA ASP A 174 -17.39 6.45 22.47
C ASP A 174 -17.06 5.10 23.12
N ALA A 175 -18.00 4.18 23.06
CA ALA A 175 -17.76 2.76 23.21
C ALA A 175 -18.73 2.05 22.27
N GLY A 176 -18.22 1.22 21.40
CA GLY A 176 -18.96 0.47 20.39
C GLY A 176 -20.32 0.00 20.91
N GLN A 177 -21.37 0.26 20.15
CA GLN A 177 -22.73 -0.05 20.57
C GLN A 177 -22.94 -1.57 20.57
N THR A 178 -23.11 -2.14 21.75
CA THR A 178 -23.50 -3.54 21.90
C THR A 178 -25.04 -3.59 21.90
N GLN A 179 -25.62 -4.30 20.93
CA GLN A 179 -27.07 -4.51 20.81
C GLN A 179 -27.42 -5.94 21.21
N GLU A 180 -28.42 -6.15 22.09
CA GLU A 180 -28.97 -7.49 22.30
C GLU A 180 -29.74 -7.94 21.06
N ILE A 181 -29.43 -9.15 20.58
CA ILE A 181 -30.06 -9.81 19.43
C ILE A 181 -30.56 -11.20 19.84
N THR A 182 -31.24 -11.88 18.95
CA THR A 182 -31.75 -13.24 19.17
C THR A 182 -30.96 -14.27 18.36
N LEU A 183 -31.10 -15.56 18.69
CA LEU A 183 -30.45 -16.63 17.96
C LEU A 183 -30.83 -16.65 16.46
N ASP A 184 -32.07 -16.22 16.15
CA ASP A 184 -32.56 -16.14 14.77
C ASP A 184 -31.88 -15.04 13.93
N ASP A 185 -31.17 -14.13 14.59
CA ASP A 185 -30.42 -13.05 13.93
C ASP A 185 -29.00 -13.48 13.52
N ILE A 186 -28.52 -14.63 14.02
CA ILE A 186 -27.21 -15.22 13.63
C ILE A 186 -27.38 -16.02 12.34
N LYS A 187 -26.51 -15.76 11.37
CA LYS A 187 -26.55 -16.40 10.05
C LYS A 187 -25.32 -17.30 9.84
N GLU A 188 -25.49 -18.27 8.93
CA GLU A 188 -24.36 -19.08 8.44
C GLU A 188 -23.31 -18.15 7.79
N GLY A 189 -22.06 -18.24 8.27
CA GLY A 189 -20.97 -17.38 7.86
C GLY A 189 -20.63 -16.22 8.82
N ASP A 190 -21.48 -15.98 9.86
CA ASP A 190 -21.17 -14.97 10.87
C ASP A 190 -20.02 -15.44 11.77
N VAL A 191 -19.08 -14.53 12.06
CA VAL A 191 -18.03 -14.74 13.06
C VAL A 191 -18.59 -14.43 14.45
N VAL A 192 -18.51 -15.41 15.34
CA VAL A 192 -19.03 -15.28 16.70
C VAL A 192 -17.96 -15.60 17.74
N ALA A 193 -17.87 -14.77 18.77
CA ALA A 193 -17.11 -15.08 19.97
C ALA A 193 -18.05 -15.71 21.01
N ILE A 194 -17.72 -16.90 21.53
CA ILE A 194 -18.54 -17.64 22.48
C ILE A 194 -17.78 -17.84 23.78
N THR A 195 -18.39 -17.42 24.90
CA THR A 195 -17.92 -17.78 26.24
C THR A 195 -18.80 -18.89 26.80
N LEU A 196 -18.17 -19.92 27.37
CA LEU A 196 -18.91 -21.04 27.97
C LEU A 196 -19.10 -20.83 29.47
N ASP A 197 -20.22 -21.35 30.01
CA ASP A 197 -20.45 -21.46 31.45
C ASP A 197 -19.72 -22.70 32.05
N ASP A 198 -19.81 -22.88 33.37
CA ASP A 198 -19.19 -24.00 34.08
C ASP A 198 -19.74 -25.37 33.68
N ASP A 199 -20.90 -25.43 33.01
CA ASP A 199 -21.55 -26.65 32.52
C ASP A 199 -21.26 -26.91 31.01
N GLY A 200 -20.50 -25.99 30.35
CA GLY A 200 -20.11 -26.10 28.93
C GLY A 200 -21.16 -25.61 27.95
N ASN A 201 -22.21 -24.88 28.41
CA ASN A 201 -23.15 -24.22 27.54
C ASN A 201 -22.70 -22.80 27.22
N ALA A 202 -23.22 -22.19 26.15
CA ALA A 202 -22.95 -20.80 25.84
C ALA A 202 -23.48 -19.87 26.93
N ALA A 203 -22.60 -19.18 27.66
CA ALA A 203 -22.95 -18.11 28.57
C ALA A 203 -23.21 -16.80 27.79
N THR A 204 -22.30 -16.47 26.84
CA THR A 204 -22.49 -15.35 25.92
C THR A 204 -22.16 -15.76 24.49
N ILE A 205 -22.88 -15.21 23.53
CA ILE A 205 -22.55 -15.26 22.11
C ILE A 205 -22.48 -13.81 21.63
N THR A 206 -21.32 -13.36 21.18
CA THR A 206 -21.15 -12.03 20.61
C THR A 206 -20.91 -12.17 19.11
N VAL A 207 -21.87 -11.73 18.30
CA VAL A 207 -21.69 -11.62 16.85
C VAL A 207 -20.82 -10.41 16.60
N GLN A 208 -19.65 -10.63 16.06
CA GLN A 208 -18.75 -9.58 15.63
C GLN A 208 -19.19 -9.14 14.24
N SER A 209 -19.97 -8.07 14.15
CA SER A 209 -20.27 -7.45 12.87
C SER A 209 -19.52 -6.13 12.78
N MET A 210 -18.73 -6.00 11.75
CA MET A 210 -18.21 -4.72 11.33
C MET A 210 -19.32 -3.97 10.58
N GLU A 211 -20.33 -3.48 11.31
CA GLU A 211 -21.24 -2.48 10.76
C GLU A 211 -20.62 -1.12 11.03
N MET A 212 -20.04 -0.54 10.01
CA MET A 212 -19.66 0.86 10.03
C MET A 212 -20.89 1.74 10.14
N GLY A 213 -20.91 2.62 11.13
CA GLY A 213 -21.96 3.60 11.32
C GLY A 213 -22.12 4.49 10.10
N GLY A 214 -23.24 4.35 9.41
CA GLY A 214 -23.83 5.39 8.57
C GLY A 214 -23.24 5.63 7.18
N GLY A 215 -22.47 4.72 6.62
CA GLY A 215 -22.15 4.66 5.20
C GLY A 215 -22.49 3.25 4.69
N GLN A 216 -23.36 3.16 3.73
CA GLN A 216 -23.85 1.93 3.14
C GLN A 216 -22.68 1.17 2.48
N GLY A 217 -22.24 0.03 3.04
CA GLY A 217 -21.29 -0.88 2.42
C GLY A 217 -20.23 -1.43 3.35
N GLY A 218 -20.51 -2.51 4.10
CA GLY A 218 -19.49 -3.39 4.71
C GLY A 218 -19.02 -4.46 3.72
N PRO A 219 -17.88 -5.18 3.98
CA PRO A 219 -17.44 -6.27 3.11
C PRO A 219 -18.55 -7.33 3.01
N GLY A 220 -19.09 -7.49 1.81
CA GLY A 220 -20.22 -8.39 1.53
C GLY A 220 -21.59 -7.71 1.44
N SER A 221 -21.79 -6.46 1.86
CA SER A 221 -22.91 -5.70 1.36
C SER A 221 -22.48 -5.10 0.01
N GLN A 222 -23.05 -5.58 -1.08
CA GLN A 222 -23.05 -4.80 -2.29
C GLN A 222 -23.63 -3.43 -1.89
N ALA A 223 -22.74 -2.44 -1.73
CA ALA A 223 -23.18 -1.05 -1.83
C ALA A 223 -24.03 -1.04 -3.10
N SER A 224 -25.24 -0.54 -3.02
CA SER A 224 -26.06 -0.38 -4.20
C SER A 224 -25.19 0.42 -5.18
N GLY A 225 -24.66 -0.28 -6.19
CA GLY A 225 -23.80 0.30 -7.20
C GLY A 225 -24.48 1.52 -7.81
N VAL A 226 -23.75 2.24 -8.62
CA VAL A 226 -24.33 3.31 -9.43
C VAL A 226 -25.40 2.69 -10.32
N ASP A 227 -26.66 3.13 -10.19
CA ASP A 227 -27.79 2.59 -10.97
C ASP A 227 -27.64 2.82 -12.47
N SER A 228 -26.95 3.89 -12.85
CA SER A 228 -26.66 4.26 -14.25
C SER A 228 -25.53 5.28 -14.30
N TYR A 229 -24.83 5.30 -15.42
CA TYR A 229 -23.81 6.29 -15.71
C TYR A 229 -24.35 7.31 -16.71
N ASP A 230 -23.97 8.57 -16.52
CA ASP A 230 -24.15 9.61 -17.52
C ASP A 230 -22.83 9.72 -18.33
N ALA A 231 -22.91 9.67 -19.64
CA ALA A 231 -21.77 9.81 -20.53
C ALA A 231 -22.06 10.63 -21.75
N ALA A 232 -21.11 11.48 -22.15
CA ALA A 232 -21.23 12.29 -23.37
C ALA A 232 -21.20 11.42 -24.64
N ASN A 233 -20.44 10.28 -24.56
CA ASN A 233 -20.36 9.31 -25.65
C ASN A 233 -20.54 7.91 -25.07
N GLU A 234 -21.59 7.21 -25.46
CA GLU A 234 -21.90 5.85 -25.03
C GLU A 234 -21.62 4.86 -26.16
N TYR A 235 -20.85 3.81 -25.82
CA TYR A 235 -20.49 2.74 -26.74
C TYR A 235 -21.00 1.41 -26.18
N SER A 236 -22.05 0.88 -26.81
CA SER A 236 -22.71 -0.38 -26.44
C SER A 236 -22.65 -1.42 -27.59
N SER A 237 -21.78 -1.22 -28.55
CA SER A 237 -21.45 -2.12 -29.66
C SER A 237 -20.06 -1.82 -30.18
N ASP A 238 -19.42 -2.79 -30.80
CA ASP A 238 -18.07 -2.69 -31.32
C ASP A 238 -17.91 -1.49 -32.26
N GLU A 239 -16.92 -0.66 -31.98
CA GLU A 239 -16.62 0.55 -32.73
C GLU A 239 -15.12 0.87 -32.72
N THR A 240 -14.67 1.57 -33.78
CA THR A 240 -13.35 2.20 -33.82
C THR A 240 -13.53 3.70 -33.98
N VAL A 241 -13.08 4.44 -32.97
CA VAL A 241 -12.99 5.89 -32.97
C VAL A 241 -11.56 6.25 -33.34
N SER A 242 -11.36 7.21 -34.23
CA SER A 242 -10.01 7.60 -34.62
C SER A 242 -9.96 9.06 -35.05
N ASP A 243 -8.84 9.73 -34.72
CA ASP A 243 -8.55 11.11 -35.07
C ASP A 243 -9.69 12.08 -34.65
N THR A 244 -10.31 11.83 -33.48
CA THR A 244 -11.51 12.51 -32.99
C THR A 244 -11.25 13.23 -31.67
N SER A 245 -12.02 14.29 -31.40
CA SER A 245 -12.10 14.91 -30.07
C SER A 245 -13.39 14.47 -29.39
N LEU A 246 -13.24 13.84 -28.22
CA LEU A 246 -14.33 13.45 -27.33
C LEU A 246 -14.31 14.38 -26.12
N GLU A 247 -15.39 15.10 -25.89
CA GLU A 247 -15.47 16.09 -24.82
C GLU A 247 -16.68 15.83 -23.92
N SER A 248 -16.48 15.91 -22.61
CA SER A 248 -17.55 15.96 -21.61
C SER A 248 -17.41 17.20 -20.74
N THR A 249 -18.53 17.88 -20.50
CA THR A 249 -18.60 19.05 -19.59
C THR A 249 -19.76 18.97 -18.60
N GLY A 250 -20.48 17.85 -18.56
CA GLY A 250 -21.58 17.63 -17.62
C GLY A 250 -21.08 17.35 -16.20
N THR A 251 -21.94 17.52 -15.21
CA THR A 251 -21.64 17.14 -13.82
C THR A 251 -21.63 15.63 -13.72
N ASP A 252 -20.55 15.06 -13.17
CA ASP A 252 -20.39 13.61 -12.94
C ASP A 252 -20.58 12.74 -14.21
N GLU A 253 -20.39 13.34 -15.39
CA GLU A 253 -20.55 12.72 -16.71
C GLU A 253 -19.22 12.17 -17.21
N ASN A 254 -19.18 10.93 -17.69
CA ASN A 254 -18.02 10.34 -18.33
C ASN A 254 -17.84 10.90 -19.76
N ALA A 255 -16.60 11.06 -20.27
CA ALA A 255 -16.41 11.48 -21.65
C ALA A 255 -16.67 10.32 -22.63
N ALA A 256 -16.32 9.09 -22.24
CA ALA A 256 -16.64 7.87 -22.98
C ALA A 256 -16.99 6.75 -21.99
N LEU A 257 -18.11 6.05 -22.25
CA LEU A 257 -18.54 4.86 -21.52
C LEU A 257 -18.58 3.66 -22.48
N VAL A 258 -17.88 2.58 -22.14
CA VAL A 258 -17.87 1.31 -22.88
C VAL A 258 -18.61 0.26 -22.07
N SER A 259 -19.70 -0.30 -22.61
CA SER A 259 -20.60 -1.19 -21.90
C SER A 259 -21.23 -2.24 -22.81
N ASN A 260 -22.05 -3.15 -22.24
CA ASN A 260 -22.78 -4.18 -22.97
C ASN A 260 -21.90 -5.18 -23.75
N GLY A 261 -20.70 -5.47 -23.27
CA GLY A 261 -19.77 -6.38 -23.95
C GLY A 261 -19.17 -5.80 -25.24
N ALA A 262 -19.27 -4.48 -25.47
CA ALA A 262 -18.68 -3.83 -26.62
C ALA A 262 -17.15 -3.83 -26.58
N GLU A 263 -16.52 -4.03 -27.75
CA GLU A 263 -15.09 -3.81 -27.96
C GLU A 263 -14.89 -2.49 -28.71
N VAL A 264 -14.31 -1.49 -28.02
CA VAL A 264 -14.14 -0.12 -28.58
C VAL A 264 -12.67 0.24 -28.63
N THR A 265 -12.22 0.65 -29.80
CA THR A 265 -10.85 1.16 -30.00
C THR A 265 -10.87 2.67 -30.15
N PHE A 266 -10.15 3.38 -29.28
CA PHE A 266 -9.81 4.80 -29.37
C PHE A 266 -8.39 4.92 -29.88
N ASN A 267 -8.18 5.56 -31.04
CA ASN A 267 -6.89 5.63 -31.71
C ASN A 267 -6.57 7.04 -32.19
N ASN A 268 -5.52 7.63 -31.67
CA ASN A 268 -5.11 9.01 -31.96
C ASN A 268 -6.21 10.02 -31.66
N ASP A 269 -6.91 9.82 -30.54
CA ASP A 269 -8.02 10.66 -30.12
C ASP A 269 -7.59 11.65 -29.02
N ALA A 270 -8.27 12.78 -28.94
CA ALA A 270 -8.20 13.72 -27.85
C ALA A 270 -9.43 13.56 -26.95
N ILE A 271 -9.29 12.98 -25.78
CA ILE A 271 -10.39 12.72 -24.86
C ILE A 271 -10.27 13.69 -23.69
N SER A 272 -11.29 14.52 -23.47
CA SER A 272 -11.26 15.53 -22.41
C SER A 272 -12.51 15.50 -21.54
N ARG A 273 -12.28 15.66 -20.24
CA ARG A 273 -13.30 15.76 -19.21
C ARG A 273 -13.10 17.02 -18.40
N THR A 274 -14.04 17.95 -18.41
CA THR A 274 -13.95 19.22 -17.67
C THR A 274 -15.28 19.50 -16.96
N SER A 275 -15.23 19.75 -15.64
CA SER A 275 -16.43 20.14 -14.88
C SER A 275 -16.05 20.88 -13.62
N SER A 276 -16.65 22.03 -13.39
CA SER A 276 -16.55 22.78 -12.14
C SER A 276 -17.53 22.31 -11.06
N ASP A 277 -18.53 21.53 -11.44
CA ASP A 277 -19.67 21.17 -10.60
C ASP A 277 -19.59 19.75 -10.06
N SER A 278 -18.69 18.91 -10.60
CA SER A 278 -18.41 17.55 -10.10
C SER A 278 -17.75 17.61 -8.73
N GLN A 279 -18.16 16.72 -7.84
CA GLN A 279 -17.70 16.72 -6.46
C GLN A 279 -16.62 15.65 -6.19
N GLY A 280 -16.50 14.62 -7.04
CA GLY A 280 -15.64 13.47 -6.78
C GLY A 280 -16.17 12.59 -5.65
N GLY A 281 -15.25 11.99 -4.89
CA GLY A 281 -15.56 11.13 -3.74
C GLY A 281 -15.91 9.70 -4.14
N ASP A 282 -16.62 8.97 -3.26
CA ASP A 282 -16.85 7.52 -3.34
C ASP A 282 -17.38 7.04 -4.71
N LYS A 283 -18.32 7.78 -5.32
CA LYS A 283 -18.86 7.38 -6.62
C LYS A 283 -17.82 7.41 -7.73
N SER A 284 -16.93 8.38 -7.70
CA SER A 284 -15.85 8.48 -8.67
C SER A 284 -14.76 7.46 -8.39
N SER A 285 -14.35 7.32 -7.12
CA SER A 285 -13.28 6.41 -6.73
C SER A 285 -13.66 4.94 -6.88
N PHE A 286 -14.88 4.56 -6.46
CA PHE A 286 -15.27 3.15 -6.40
C PHE A 286 -15.99 2.63 -7.64
N TYR A 287 -16.57 3.54 -8.44
CA TYR A 287 -17.41 3.15 -9.59
C TYR A 287 -17.03 3.84 -10.90
N GLY A 288 -16.08 4.77 -10.89
CA GLY A 288 -15.62 5.45 -12.11
C GLY A 288 -16.54 6.53 -12.66
N VAL A 289 -17.46 7.04 -11.83
CA VAL A 289 -18.33 8.17 -12.24
C VAL A 289 -17.48 9.40 -12.54
N GLY A 290 -17.65 9.99 -13.72
CA GLY A 290 -16.91 11.17 -14.14
C GLY A 290 -15.51 10.91 -14.70
N ALA A 291 -15.08 9.67 -14.88
CA ALA A 291 -13.83 9.33 -15.56
C ALA A 291 -13.86 9.76 -17.05
N ALA A 292 -12.68 10.04 -17.62
CA ALA A 292 -12.62 10.34 -19.04
C ALA A 292 -13.00 9.12 -19.89
N VAL A 293 -12.45 7.95 -19.61
CA VAL A 293 -12.86 6.68 -20.23
C VAL A 293 -13.21 5.70 -19.12
N LEU A 294 -14.43 5.16 -19.17
CA LEU A 294 -14.92 4.14 -18.27
C LEU A 294 -15.34 2.89 -19.05
N ALA A 295 -14.81 1.73 -18.68
CA ALA A 295 -15.31 0.43 -19.12
C ALA A 295 -15.97 -0.29 -17.93
N THR A 296 -17.22 -0.73 -18.06
CA THR A 296 -17.98 -1.39 -16.97
C THR A 296 -18.17 -2.89 -17.19
N ASP A 297 -18.53 -3.30 -18.38
CA ASP A 297 -18.72 -4.69 -18.81
C ASP A 297 -18.33 -4.87 -20.30
N GLY A 298 -17.60 -3.90 -20.84
CA GLY A 298 -17.02 -3.92 -22.18
C GLY A 298 -15.51 -3.79 -22.15
N THR A 299 -14.89 -3.72 -23.32
CA THR A 299 -13.43 -3.62 -23.47
C THR A 299 -13.07 -2.33 -24.21
N ALA A 300 -12.28 -1.47 -23.57
CA ALA A 300 -11.73 -0.27 -24.18
C ALA A 300 -10.26 -0.50 -24.56
N TYR A 301 -9.91 -0.23 -25.82
CA TYR A 301 -8.53 -0.17 -26.32
C TYR A 301 -8.18 1.29 -26.56
N VAL A 302 -7.23 1.86 -25.82
CA VAL A 302 -6.83 3.27 -25.94
C VAL A 302 -5.37 3.34 -26.38
N LYS A 303 -5.09 3.97 -27.52
CA LYS A 303 -3.72 4.04 -28.03
C LYS A 303 -3.43 5.36 -28.74
N ASP A 304 -2.14 5.76 -28.73
CA ASP A 304 -1.65 6.95 -29.43
C ASP A 304 -2.49 8.20 -29.13
N SER A 305 -3.13 8.26 -27.94
CA SER A 305 -4.18 9.22 -27.60
C SER A 305 -3.72 10.18 -26.50
N THR A 306 -4.48 11.26 -26.31
CA THR A 306 -4.29 12.20 -25.20
C THR A 306 -5.56 12.24 -24.37
N VAL A 307 -5.43 11.98 -23.07
CA VAL A 307 -6.55 11.99 -22.10
C VAL A 307 -6.28 13.10 -21.08
N THR A 308 -7.23 14.04 -20.96
CA THR A 308 -7.10 15.15 -20.00
C THR A 308 -8.34 15.28 -19.14
N THR A 309 -8.17 15.49 -17.83
CA THR A 309 -9.28 15.79 -16.95
C THR A 309 -9.00 17.03 -16.11
N ASP A 310 -9.99 17.89 -15.99
CA ASP A 310 -10.05 19.03 -15.08
C ASP A 310 -11.42 19.05 -14.41
N SER A 311 -11.62 18.04 -13.55
CA SER A 311 -12.88 17.75 -12.85
C SER A 311 -12.56 16.93 -11.60
N LYS A 312 -13.14 17.27 -10.46
CA LYS A 312 -13.03 16.42 -9.26
C LYS A 312 -13.60 15.03 -9.54
N GLY A 313 -12.87 14.00 -9.16
CA GLY A 313 -13.22 12.61 -9.47
C GLY A 313 -13.05 12.21 -10.94
N GLY A 314 -12.44 13.07 -11.74
CA GLY A 314 -12.18 12.82 -13.16
C GLY A 314 -10.96 11.93 -13.39
N ALA A 315 -11.06 10.63 -13.12
CA ALA A 315 -10.00 9.69 -13.46
C ALA A 315 -9.73 9.65 -14.96
N GLY A 316 -8.48 9.35 -15.36
CA GLY A 316 -8.13 9.25 -16.78
C GLY A 316 -8.77 8.02 -17.43
N LEU A 317 -8.29 6.83 -17.14
CA LEU A 317 -8.84 5.55 -17.61
C LEU A 317 -9.33 4.73 -16.43
N PHE A 318 -10.52 4.17 -16.51
CA PHE A 318 -11.12 3.41 -15.42
C PHE A 318 -11.72 2.08 -15.91
N ALA A 319 -11.31 0.98 -15.27
CA ALA A 319 -11.91 -0.34 -15.43
C ALA A 319 -12.73 -0.67 -14.18
N TYR A 320 -14.02 -0.96 -14.34
CA TYR A 320 -14.90 -1.30 -13.23
C TYR A 320 -15.69 -2.58 -13.51
N GLY A 321 -15.83 -3.44 -12.50
CA GLY A 321 -16.62 -4.66 -12.61
C GLY A 321 -16.02 -5.64 -13.63
N ASP A 322 -16.81 -6.07 -14.58
CA ASP A 322 -16.37 -6.92 -15.69
C ASP A 322 -15.66 -6.12 -16.81
N GLY A 323 -15.46 -4.81 -16.63
CA GLY A 323 -14.82 -3.93 -17.61
C GLY A 323 -13.33 -4.18 -17.76
N THR A 324 -12.84 -4.08 -18.99
CA THR A 324 -11.42 -4.23 -19.31
C THR A 324 -10.91 -3.03 -20.08
N VAL A 325 -9.76 -2.49 -19.66
CA VAL A 325 -9.06 -1.42 -20.37
C VAL A 325 -7.68 -1.91 -20.79
N TYR A 326 -7.38 -1.78 -22.09
CA TYR A 326 -6.05 -1.94 -22.65
C TYR A 326 -5.57 -0.56 -23.11
N ALA A 327 -4.43 -0.10 -22.61
CA ALA A 327 -3.91 1.23 -22.97
C ALA A 327 -2.46 1.16 -23.40
N ALA A 328 -2.08 1.89 -24.43
CA ALA A 328 -0.70 1.96 -24.90
C ALA A 328 -0.35 3.32 -25.50
N ASP A 329 0.93 3.75 -25.36
CA ASP A 329 1.47 4.94 -26.02
C ASP A 329 0.54 6.18 -25.87
N THR A 330 -0.03 6.39 -24.68
CA THR A 330 -1.07 7.40 -24.41
C THR A 330 -0.61 8.34 -23.30
N ASP A 331 -0.83 9.65 -23.52
CA ASP A 331 -0.56 10.70 -22.53
C ASP A 331 -1.82 10.96 -21.69
N ILE A 332 -1.72 10.86 -20.36
CA ILE A 332 -2.83 11.07 -19.43
C ILE A 332 -2.47 12.17 -18.45
N THR A 333 -3.31 13.20 -18.32
CA THR A 333 -3.11 14.27 -17.35
C THR A 333 -4.40 14.55 -16.57
N THR A 334 -4.35 14.49 -15.24
CA THR A 334 -5.49 14.85 -14.38
C THR A 334 -5.11 16.03 -13.48
N GLN A 335 -6.07 16.95 -13.22
CA GLN A 335 -5.78 18.21 -12.53
C GLN A 335 -6.41 18.34 -11.15
N GLN A 336 -7.57 17.74 -10.90
CA GLN A 336 -8.36 17.96 -9.70
C GLN A 336 -8.25 16.80 -8.71
N ASP A 337 -8.76 17.01 -7.50
CA ASP A 337 -8.76 16.01 -6.43
C ASP A 337 -9.55 14.74 -6.79
N THR A 338 -9.17 13.62 -6.20
CA THR A 338 -9.75 12.28 -6.42
C THR A 338 -9.73 11.81 -7.87
N SER A 339 -8.79 12.32 -8.67
CA SER A 339 -8.69 12.09 -10.11
C SER A 339 -7.44 11.24 -10.44
N GLY A 340 -7.52 9.93 -10.23
CA GLY A 340 -6.44 8.99 -10.55
C GLY A 340 -6.07 8.97 -12.04
N GLY A 341 -4.85 8.54 -12.36
CA GLY A 341 -4.40 8.43 -13.75
C GLY A 341 -5.01 7.22 -14.46
N ILE A 342 -4.57 6.03 -14.11
CA ILE A 342 -5.19 4.74 -14.50
C ILE A 342 -5.76 4.06 -13.27
N HIS A 343 -6.94 3.45 -13.39
CA HIS A 343 -7.72 3.06 -12.24
C HIS A 343 -8.47 1.74 -12.46
N ALA A 344 -8.46 0.85 -11.47
CA ALA A 344 -9.28 -0.35 -11.43
C ALA A 344 -10.03 -0.45 -10.10
N ALA A 345 -11.31 -0.80 -10.14
CA ALA A 345 -12.12 -1.06 -8.95
C ALA A 345 -13.24 -2.07 -9.24
N GLY A 346 -13.82 -2.66 -8.17
CA GLY A 346 -14.94 -3.58 -8.31
C GLY A 346 -14.63 -4.85 -9.09
N GLY A 347 -13.37 -5.25 -9.22
CA GLY A 347 -12.92 -6.40 -10.01
C GLY A 347 -12.42 -6.05 -11.42
N GLY A 348 -12.41 -4.77 -11.80
CA GLY A 348 -12.00 -4.32 -13.13
C GLY A 348 -10.58 -4.73 -13.51
N THR A 349 -10.31 -4.84 -14.81
CA THR A 349 -9.01 -5.27 -15.33
C THR A 349 -8.39 -4.20 -16.20
N LEU A 350 -7.12 -3.83 -15.94
CA LEU A 350 -6.40 -2.82 -16.71
C LEU A 350 -5.01 -3.29 -17.09
N TYR A 351 -4.69 -3.20 -18.39
CA TYR A 351 -3.39 -3.49 -18.95
C TYR A 351 -2.81 -2.26 -19.62
N ALA A 352 -1.55 -1.90 -19.30
CA ALA A 352 -0.93 -0.69 -19.80
C ALA A 352 0.48 -0.92 -20.33
N TRP A 353 0.81 -0.27 -21.45
CA TRP A 353 2.14 -0.28 -22.06
C TRP A 353 2.60 1.14 -22.40
N ASP A 354 3.76 1.53 -21.91
CA ASP A 354 4.44 2.78 -22.26
C ASP A 354 3.56 4.04 -22.14
N LEU A 355 2.76 4.15 -21.09
CA LEU A 355 1.94 5.35 -20.82
C LEU A 355 2.79 6.48 -20.23
N SER A 356 2.34 7.72 -20.45
CA SER A 356 2.83 8.92 -19.76
C SER A 356 1.68 9.48 -18.91
N VAL A 357 1.76 9.29 -17.59
CA VAL A 357 0.69 9.66 -16.65
C VAL A 357 1.18 10.74 -15.70
N GLU A 358 0.43 11.83 -15.59
CA GLU A 358 0.66 12.91 -14.62
C GLU A 358 -0.65 13.25 -13.90
N THR A 359 -0.66 13.17 -12.57
CA THR A 359 -1.79 13.57 -11.72
C THR A 359 -1.38 14.73 -10.80
N ASN A 360 -2.28 15.71 -10.60
CA ASN A 360 -1.96 16.94 -9.89
C ASN A 360 -2.84 17.20 -8.65
N GLY A 361 -3.97 16.52 -8.50
CA GLY A 361 -4.91 16.70 -7.40
C GLY A 361 -4.51 15.96 -6.12
N GLU A 362 -5.13 16.31 -5.01
CA GLU A 362 -5.08 15.56 -3.75
C GLU A 362 -5.79 14.21 -3.92
N SER A 363 -5.30 13.15 -3.27
CA SER A 363 -5.85 11.80 -3.37
C SER A 363 -5.99 11.28 -4.80
N SER A 364 -4.99 11.57 -5.64
CA SER A 364 -5.00 11.31 -7.09
C SER A 364 -3.77 10.51 -7.50
N ALA A 365 -3.68 9.25 -7.05
CA ALA A 365 -2.56 8.38 -7.40
C ALA A 365 -2.46 8.16 -8.93
N ALA A 366 -1.24 8.07 -9.45
CA ALA A 366 -1.00 7.86 -10.88
C ALA A 366 -1.45 6.46 -11.34
N ILE A 367 -1.15 5.43 -10.55
CA ILE A 367 -1.73 4.07 -10.64
C ILE A 367 -2.60 3.90 -9.40
N ARG A 368 -3.88 3.69 -9.59
CA ARG A 368 -4.84 3.62 -8.50
C ARG A 368 -5.75 2.41 -8.61
N SER A 369 -6.03 1.80 -7.49
CA SER A 369 -7.15 0.86 -7.35
C SER A 369 -7.98 1.26 -6.15
N ASP A 370 -9.23 0.83 -6.14
CA ASP A 370 -10.17 1.13 -5.06
C ASP A 370 -11.07 -0.07 -4.77
N ARG A 371 -12.06 0.15 -3.92
CA ARG A 371 -12.97 -0.86 -3.34
C ARG A 371 -13.39 -1.94 -4.33
N GLY A 372 -13.25 -3.20 -3.89
CA GLY A 372 -13.53 -4.38 -4.70
C GLY A 372 -12.34 -4.81 -5.57
N GLY A 373 -11.23 -4.08 -5.50
CA GLY A 373 -9.98 -4.49 -6.16
C GLY A 373 -10.06 -4.63 -7.67
N GLY A 374 -9.23 -5.51 -8.18
CA GLY A 374 -9.13 -5.83 -9.62
C GLY A 374 -7.75 -6.34 -9.97
N THR A 375 -7.41 -6.27 -11.24
CA THR A 375 -6.08 -6.64 -11.74
C THR A 375 -5.50 -5.52 -12.58
N MET A 376 -4.25 -5.14 -12.30
CA MET A 376 -3.53 -4.17 -13.12
C MET A 376 -2.15 -4.71 -13.49
N VAL A 377 -1.84 -4.70 -14.79
CA VAL A 377 -0.51 -5.07 -15.29
C VAL A 377 0.04 -3.95 -16.15
N VAL A 378 1.20 -3.44 -15.76
CA VAL A 378 1.83 -2.28 -16.37
C VAL A 378 3.23 -2.66 -16.85
N ASP A 379 3.55 -2.43 -18.12
CA ASP A 379 4.88 -2.68 -18.69
C ASP A 379 5.39 -1.43 -19.40
N GLY A 380 6.37 -0.77 -18.80
CA GLY A 380 6.93 0.50 -19.27
C GLY A 380 6.13 1.74 -18.87
N GLY A 381 6.64 2.90 -19.26
CA GLY A 381 6.00 4.19 -19.06
C GLY A 381 6.47 4.98 -17.84
N THR A 382 5.88 6.16 -17.68
CA THR A 382 6.16 7.09 -16.58
C THR A 382 4.85 7.46 -15.87
N TYR A 383 4.86 7.39 -14.56
CA TYR A 383 3.68 7.60 -13.71
C TYR A 383 4.07 8.57 -12.60
N THR A 384 3.58 9.79 -12.67
CA THR A 384 3.93 10.87 -11.75
C THR A 384 2.68 11.39 -11.05
N SER A 385 2.71 11.42 -9.73
CA SER A 385 1.73 12.10 -8.89
C SER A 385 2.37 13.31 -8.21
N ASN A 386 1.69 14.45 -8.25
CA ASN A 386 2.16 15.72 -7.70
C ASN A 386 1.40 16.15 -6.44
N GLY A 387 0.21 15.60 -6.21
CA GLY A 387 -0.67 15.99 -5.12
C GLY A 387 -0.26 15.44 -3.75
N VAL A 388 -0.77 16.05 -2.70
CA VAL A 388 -0.65 15.55 -1.33
C VAL A 388 -1.56 14.33 -1.16
N GLY A 389 -1.11 13.32 -0.41
CA GLY A 389 -1.86 12.07 -0.25
C GLY A 389 -2.12 11.34 -1.58
N SER A 390 -1.22 11.55 -2.55
CA SER A 390 -1.30 10.99 -3.89
C SER A 390 -0.06 10.16 -4.16
N PRO A 391 -0.01 8.90 -3.72
CA PRO A 391 1.12 8.02 -4.01
C PRO A 391 1.27 7.78 -5.52
N ALA A 392 2.43 7.35 -5.96
CA ALA A 392 2.60 6.89 -7.34
C ALA A 392 1.73 5.65 -7.60
N VAL A 393 1.63 4.77 -6.59
CA VAL A 393 0.75 3.59 -6.60
C VAL A 393 -0.07 3.52 -5.31
N TYR A 394 -1.40 3.61 -5.41
CA TYR A 394 -2.35 3.25 -4.36
C TYR A 394 -2.96 1.88 -4.69
N CYS A 395 -2.69 0.91 -3.84
CA CYS A 395 -2.95 -0.50 -4.13
C CYS A 395 -3.99 -1.11 -3.18
N THR A 396 -5.16 -1.40 -3.73
CA THR A 396 -6.22 -2.24 -3.16
C THR A 396 -6.62 -3.34 -4.16
N ALA A 397 -5.67 -3.81 -4.97
CA ALA A 397 -5.84 -4.77 -6.06
C ALA A 397 -4.61 -5.68 -6.19
N ASP A 398 -4.61 -6.57 -7.18
CA ASP A 398 -3.42 -7.31 -7.62
C ASP A 398 -2.72 -6.53 -8.74
N ILE A 399 -1.59 -5.89 -8.41
CA ILE A 399 -0.88 -4.99 -9.32
C ILE A 399 0.53 -5.53 -9.58
N ALA A 400 0.90 -5.63 -10.87
CA ALA A 400 2.26 -5.95 -11.30
C ALA A 400 2.77 -4.88 -12.27
N VAL A 401 3.97 -4.35 -12.02
CA VAL A 401 4.58 -3.28 -12.82
C VAL A 401 6.00 -3.67 -13.22
N ASN A 402 6.34 -3.49 -14.47
CA ASN A 402 7.67 -3.78 -15.02
C ASN A 402 8.20 -2.59 -15.82
N ASN A 403 9.51 -2.34 -15.73
CA ASN A 403 10.22 -1.32 -16.51
C ASN A 403 9.62 0.11 -16.46
N ALA A 404 8.99 0.50 -15.37
CA ALA A 404 8.30 1.79 -15.23
C ALA A 404 9.06 2.77 -14.32
N GLU A 405 8.79 4.07 -14.54
CA GLU A 405 9.21 5.15 -13.63
C GLU A 405 8.01 5.62 -12.82
N LEU A 406 8.04 5.43 -11.50
CA LEU A 406 6.96 5.71 -10.57
C LEU A 406 7.42 6.82 -9.62
N THR A 407 6.79 7.99 -9.67
CA THR A 407 7.20 9.15 -8.87
C THR A 407 6.02 9.78 -8.13
N ALA A 408 6.16 9.92 -6.82
CA ALA A 408 5.30 10.76 -5.99
C ALA A 408 6.09 11.99 -5.51
N ASN A 409 5.64 13.19 -5.89
CA ASN A 409 6.29 14.44 -5.54
C ASN A 409 5.76 15.08 -4.26
N GLY A 410 4.58 14.72 -3.82
CA GLY A 410 3.91 15.26 -2.62
C GLY A 410 3.39 14.19 -1.66
N SER A 411 3.83 12.95 -1.82
CA SER A 411 3.33 11.80 -1.04
C SER A 411 4.38 10.70 -0.92
N GLU A 412 4.05 9.65 -0.17
CA GLU A 412 4.71 8.35 -0.26
C GLU A 412 4.67 7.81 -1.70
N ALA A 413 5.62 6.94 -2.03
CA ALA A 413 5.63 6.34 -3.36
C ALA A 413 4.55 5.26 -3.51
N VAL A 414 4.35 4.48 -2.46
CA VAL A 414 3.42 3.34 -2.45
C VAL A 414 2.64 3.29 -1.15
N CYS A 415 1.35 3.01 -1.32
CA CYS A 415 0.43 2.70 -0.25
C CYS A 415 -0.31 1.39 -0.59
N ILE A 416 -0.15 0.35 0.23
CA ILE A 416 -0.86 -0.94 0.07
C ILE A 416 -1.78 -1.14 1.25
N GLU A 417 -3.07 -1.36 0.99
CA GLU A 417 -4.07 -1.55 2.02
C GLU A 417 -4.65 -2.97 1.98
N GLY A 418 -4.55 -3.65 3.13
CA GLY A 418 -5.17 -4.96 3.35
C GLY A 418 -4.68 -6.08 2.43
N LEU A 419 -5.56 -7.03 2.14
CA LEU A 419 -5.28 -8.22 1.33
C LEU A 419 -5.03 -7.87 -0.15
N ASN A 420 -3.92 -7.18 -0.44
CA ASN A 420 -3.60 -6.74 -1.79
C ASN A 420 -2.10 -6.86 -2.07
N SER A 421 -1.73 -6.80 -3.34
CA SER A 421 -0.36 -7.09 -3.76
C SER A 421 0.16 -6.09 -4.79
N LEU A 422 1.36 -5.56 -4.54
CA LEU A 422 2.13 -4.82 -5.53
C LEU A 422 3.46 -5.52 -5.78
N ARG A 423 3.73 -5.82 -7.04
CA ARG A 423 4.98 -6.42 -7.49
C ARG A 423 5.64 -5.54 -8.53
N LEU A 424 6.88 -5.16 -8.26
CA LEU A 424 7.67 -4.29 -9.13
C LEU A 424 8.86 -5.07 -9.70
N TYR A 425 9.10 -4.90 -11.00
CA TYR A 425 10.21 -5.53 -11.71
C TYR A 425 10.99 -4.47 -12.49
N ASN A 426 12.30 -4.35 -12.26
CA ASN A 426 13.18 -3.42 -12.98
C ASN A 426 12.61 -1.98 -13.06
N SER A 427 11.86 -1.56 -12.07
CA SER A 427 11.17 -0.27 -12.05
C SER A 427 11.85 0.71 -11.10
N ASN A 428 11.67 2.01 -11.33
CA ASN A 428 12.21 3.06 -10.49
C ASN A 428 11.09 3.67 -9.65
N LEU A 429 11.27 3.68 -8.33
CA LEU A 429 10.28 4.17 -7.38
C LEU A 429 10.83 5.37 -6.61
N ILE A 430 10.12 6.49 -6.60
CA ILE A 430 10.53 7.72 -5.94
C ILE A 430 9.39 8.23 -5.06
N GLY A 431 9.65 8.42 -3.76
CA GLY A 431 8.73 9.00 -2.79
C GLY A 431 9.24 10.30 -2.21
N ASN A 432 8.33 11.23 -1.92
CA ASN A 432 8.62 12.51 -1.28
C ASN A 432 7.44 12.93 -0.38
N MET A 433 7.13 12.09 0.58
CA MET A 433 6.07 12.36 1.56
C MET A 433 6.43 13.58 2.40
N SER A 434 5.51 14.53 2.53
CA SER A 434 5.70 15.65 3.45
C SER A 434 5.36 15.24 4.88
N ASP A 435 6.05 15.88 5.84
CA ASP A 435 5.73 15.74 7.25
C ASP A 435 4.35 16.34 7.54
N ASP A 436 3.49 15.56 8.19
CA ASP A 436 2.11 15.91 8.54
C ASP A 436 1.86 15.54 10.00
N ASP A 437 1.34 16.48 10.79
CA ASP A 437 0.98 16.29 12.21
C ASP A 437 -0.01 15.13 12.47
N GLN A 438 -0.68 14.62 11.43
CA GLN A 438 -1.58 13.47 11.53
C GLN A 438 -0.85 12.13 11.46
N ASN A 439 0.40 12.12 11.03
CA ASN A 439 1.22 10.92 10.96
C ASN A 439 2.19 10.87 12.14
N ASP A 440 2.49 9.69 12.60
CA ASP A 440 3.49 9.44 13.64
C ASP A 440 4.92 9.46 13.09
N THR A 441 5.06 9.24 11.79
CA THR A 441 6.33 9.29 11.05
C THR A 441 6.07 9.57 9.57
N THR A 442 7.12 9.71 8.78
CA THR A 442 7.08 9.80 7.31
C THR A 442 7.75 8.57 6.69
N TRP A 443 7.26 8.12 5.56
CA TRP A 443 7.69 6.87 4.91
C TRP A 443 7.70 6.98 3.38
N THR A 444 8.36 6.05 2.73
CA THR A 444 8.35 5.91 1.26
C THR A 444 7.34 4.86 0.80
N VAL A 445 7.22 3.77 1.53
CA VAL A 445 6.30 2.66 1.26
C VAL A 445 5.57 2.30 2.55
N ILE A 446 4.25 2.27 2.51
CA ILE A 446 3.43 1.79 3.65
C ILE A 446 2.61 0.57 3.26
N LEU A 447 2.55 -0.40 4.19
CA LEU A 447 1.62 -1.52 4.18
C LEU A 447 0.77 -1.43 5.45
N TYR A 448 -0.54 -1.33 5.30
CA TYR A 448 -1.42 -1.07 6.44
C TYR A 448 -2.86 -1.55 6.19
N GLN A 449 -3.66 -1.52 7.24
CA GLN A 449 -5.10 -1.71 7.16
C GLN A 449 -5.80 -0.50 7.79
N SER A 450 -6.56 0.24 6.97
CA SER A 450 -7.24 1.46 7.43
C SER A 450 -8.52 1.17 8.23
N MET A 451 -9.11 -0.01 8.05
CA MET A 451 -10.45 -0.37 8.57
C MET A 451 -11.58 0.46 7.93
N SER A 452 -11.32 1.16 6.82
CA SER A 452 -12.34 1.93 6.06
C SER A 452 -13.34 1.03 5.32
N GLY A 453 -12.95 -0.24 5.08
CA GLY A 453 -13.68 -1.17 4.23
C GLY A 453 -13.39 -0.99 2.74
N ASP A 454 -12.34 -0.25 2.39
CA ASP A 454 -11.89 -0.09 1.01
C ASP A 454 -11.13 -1.32 0.52
N SER A 455 -10.58 -2.11 1.44
CA SER A 455 -9.96 -3.38 1.15
C SER A 455 -10.34 -4.47 2.16
N GLU A 456 -10.25 -5.73 1.75
CA GLU A 456 -10.39 -6.88 2.65
C GLU A 456 -9.19 -6.94 3.59
N VAL A 457 -9.42 -7.38 4.83
CA VAL A 457 -8.35 -7.62 5.81
C VAL A 457 -7.57 -8.87 5.41
N GLY A 458 -6.24 -8.80 5.46
CA GLY A 458 -5.36 -9.92 5.16
C GLY A 458 -3.95 -9.46 4.81
N ASN A 459 -3.15 -10.39 4.31
CA ASN A 459 -1.73 -10.17 4.04
C ASN A 459 -1.50 -9.20 2.89
N SER A 460 -0.94 -8.04 3.19
CA SER A 460 -0.45 -7.07 2.21
C SER A 460 0.89 -7.53 1.63
N THR A 461 1.08 -7.48 0.32
CA THR A 461 2.34 -7.91 -0.30
C THR A 461 3.02 -6.79 -1.07
N PHE A 462 4.26 -6.50 -0.71
CA PHE A 462 5.18 -5.70 -1.52
C PHE A 462 6.35 -6.57 -1.97
N GLN A 463 6.58 -6.66 -3.27
CA GLN A 463 7.70 -7.37 -3.83
C GLN A 463 8.43 -6.51 -4.87
N MET A 464 9.77 -6.49 -4.84
CA MET A 464 10.55 -5.79 -5.84
C MET A 464 11.80 -6.58 -6.25
N ASP A 465 11.96 -6.83 -7.55
CA ASP A 465 13.10 -7.51 -8.18
C ASP A 465 13.82 -6.57 -9.14
N GLY A 466 14.99 -6.07 -8.75
CA GLY A 466 15.76 -5.08 -9.49
C GLY A 466 15.14 -3.67 -9.50
N GLY A 467 15.79 -2.74 -10.17
CA GLY A 467 15.38 -1.33 -10.23
C GLY A 467 15.87 -0.51 -9.03
N THR A 468 15.21 0.62 -8.76
CA THR A 468 15.67 1.58 -7.73
C THR A 468 14.53 2.03 -6.82
N ILE A 469 14.83 2.26 -5.53
CA ILE A 469 13.96 3.02 -4.63
C ILE A 469 14.71 4.28 -4.20
N THR A 470 14.06 5.44 -4.32
CA THR A 470 14.58 6.71 -3.81
C THR A 470 13.62 7.27 -2.78
N SER A 471 14.06 7.32 -1.53
CA SER A 471 13.41 8.05 -0.45
C SER A 471 13.93 9.48 -0.41
N LYS A 472 13.08 10.45 -0.68
CA LYS A 472 13.46 11.86 -0.57
C LYS A 472 13.21 12.44 0.82
N ASN A 473 12.34 11.80 1.60
CA ASN A 473 11.99 12.24 2.95
C ASN A 473 11.53 11.05 3.80
N GLY A 474 11.83 11.07 5.10
CA GLY A 474 11.42 10.05 6.07
C GLY A 474 12.14 8.70 5.96
N GLY A 475 11.53 7.67 6.52
CA GLY A 475 12.00 6.30 6.47
C GLY A 475 11.64 5.58 5.17
N LEU A 476 11.99 4.30 5.07
CA LEU A 476 11.75 3.56 3.82
C LEU A 476 10.46 2.75 3.88
N PHE A 477 10.38 1.71 4.71
CA PHE A 477 9.21 0.85 4.83
C PHE A 477 8.53 1.04 6.19
N TYR A 478 7.23 1.27 6.17
CA TYR A 478 6.41 1.29 7.37
C TYR A 478 5.30 0.26 7.26
N THR A 479 5.15 -0.58 8.29
CA THR A 479 4.08 -1.57 8.38
C THR A 479 3.34 -1.43 9.69
N THR A 480 2.01 -1.36 9.65
CA THR A 480 1.18 -1.14 10.84
C THR A 480 -0.24 -1.66 10.64
N ASN A 481 -0.84 -2.21 11.68
CA ASN A 481 -2.22 -2.72 11.70
C ASN A 481 -2.54 -3.71 10.57
N THR A 482 -1.58 -4.56 10.16
CA THR A 482 -1.76 -5.49 9.03
C THR A 482 -0.85 -6.70 9.15
N GLU A 483 -1.23 -7.81 8.53
CA GLU A 483 -0.30 -8.87 8.14
C GLU A 483 0.37 -8.45 6.83
N CYS A 484 1.67 -8.66 6.68
CA CYS A 484 2.35 -8.26 5.46
C CYS A 484 3.57 -9.11 5.10
N THR A 485 3.86 -9.09 3.82
CA THR A 485 5.04 -9.71 3.23
C THR A 485 5.80 -8.67 2.42
N ILE A 486 7.08 -8.47 2.73
CA ILE A 486 7.97 -7.61 1.95
C ILE A 486 9.14 -8.46 1.44
N ALA A 487 9.36 -8.48 0.13
CA ALA A 487 10.47 -9.20 -0.47
C ALA A 487 11.25 -8.31 -1.45
N LEU A 488 12.55 -8.16 -1.20
CA LEU A 488 13.45 -7.33 -2.00
C LEU A 488 14.57 -8.18 -2.58
N LYS A 489 14.91 -7.95 -3.86
CA LYS A 489 16.02 -8.59 -4.51
C LYS A 489 16.74 -7.66 -5.50
N ASP A 490 18.04 -7.49 -5.32
CA ASP A 490 18.90 -6.69 -6.21
C ASP A 490 18.36 -5.26 -6.46
N VAL A 491 17.76 -4.62 -5.45
CA VAL A 491 17.18 -3.27 -5.54
C VAL A 491 18.20 -2.23 -5.08
N ASP A 492 18.50 -1.24 -5.93
CA ASP A 492 19.34 -0.12 -5.56
C ASP A 492 18.56 0.91 -4.74
N ILE A 493 18.94 1.17 -3.47
CA ILE A 493 18.22 2.07 -2.59
C ILE A 493 19.02 3.35 -2.36
N THR A 494 18.38 4.49 -2.65
CA THR A 494 18.90 5.82 -2.31
C THR A 494 18.12 6.37 -1.13
N TYR A 495 18.82 6.56 -0.01
CA TYR A 495 18.28 7.13 1.22
C TYR A 495 18.48 8.64 1.24
N ASN A 496 17.57 9.38 1.87
CA ASN A 496 17.80 10.77 2.21
C ASN A 496 18.79 10.90 3.39
N ASP A 497 19.32 12.11 3.61
CA ASP A 497 20.32 12.35 4.65
C ASP A 497 19.76 12.20 6.09
N ASP A 498 18.46 12.35 6.25
CA ASP A 498 17.73 12.32 7.53
C ASP A 498 16.85 11.06 7.65
N SER A 499 17.19 9.97 6.92
CA SER A 499 16.43 8.71 6.96
C SER A 499 16.40 8.13 8.37
N GLU A 500 15.22 7.98 8.94
CA GLU A 500 15.03 7.57 10.32
C GLU A 500 15.09 6.04 10.48
N PHE A 501 14.60 5.29 9.49
CA PHE A 501 14.57 3.82 9.53
C PHE A 501 14.60 3.21 8.13
N PHE A 502 15.07 1.97 8.07
CA PHE A 502 14.91 1.08 6.92
C PHE A 502 13.53 0.41 6.92
N LEU A 503 13.16 -0.18 8.07
CA LEU A 503 11.86 -0.81 8.29
C LEU A 503 11.34 -0.42 9.67
N GLN A 504 10.11 0.03 9.75
CA GLN A 504 9.38 0.17 11.00
C GLN A 504 8.17 -0.76 10.97
N CYS A 505 8.18 -1.78 11.85
CA CYS A 505 7.12 -2.76 12.04
C CYS A 505 6.55 -2.59 13.44
N THR A 506 5.57 -1.70 13.60
CA THR A 506 5.06 -1.26 14.91
C THR A 506 3.58 -0.95 14.87
N GLY A 507 2.98 -0.79 16.04
CA GLY A 507 1.73 -0.07 16.18
C GLY A 507 1.84 1.38 15.72
N ASN A 508 0.73 2.11 15.73
CA ASN A 508 0.64 3.50 15.31
C ASN A 508 -0.08 4.35 16.39
N ASN A 509 0.01 5.68 16.23
CA ASN A 509 -0.60 6.65 17.16
C ASN A 509 -2.14 6.70 17.11
N ASN A 510 -2.77 5.94 16.24
CA ASN A 510 -4.21 5.87 16.00
C ASN A 510 -4.89 7.21 15.64
N GLN A 511 -4.15 8.23 15.23
CA GLN A 511 -4.77 9.51 14.84
C GLN A 511 -5.58 9.38 13.55
N ARG A 512 -5.19 8.47 12.66
CA ARG A 512 -5.92 8.16 11.44
C ARG A 512 -7.00 7.08 11.61
N GLY A 513 -7.18 6.54 12.81
CA GLY A 513 -8.17 5.49 13.07
C GLY A 513 -7.74 4.10 12.57
N TRP A 514 -6.43 3.88 12.37
CA TRP A 514 -5.92 2.57 11.93
C TRP A 514 -5.82 1.61 13.10
N GLY A 515 -6.83 0.76 13.26
CA GLY A 515 -6.94 -0.25 14.31
C GLY A 515 -7.25 0.31 15.69
N GLN A 516 -6.82 -0.38 16.74
CA GLN A 516 -7.00 0.03 18.14
C GLN A 516 -5.65 0.37 18.74
N SER A 517 -5.53 1.49 19.40
CA SER A 517 -4.30 1.89 20.09
C SER A 517 -3.78 0.80 21.03
N GLY A 518 -2.53 0.41 20.88
CA GLY A 518 -1.88 -0.65 21.64
C GLY A 518 -2.27 -2.08 21.23
N ALA A 519 -2.98 -2.23 20.09
CA ALA A 519 -3.35 -3.51 19.49
C ALA A 519 -3.39 -3.41 17.95
N ASN A 520 -2.71 -2.42 17.39
CA ASN A 520 -2.60 -2.16 15.96
C ASN A 520 -1.18 -2.38 15.44
N GLY A 521 -0.52 -3.40 15.95
CA GLY A 521 0.78 -3.87 15.48
C GLY A 521 0.70 -4.45 14.06
N SER A 522 1.83 -4.90 13.56
CA SER A 522 1.96 -5.55 12.26
C SER A 522 2.57 -6.94 12.41
N ASP A 523 2.12 -7.89 11.59
CA ASP A 523 2.78 -9.19 11.42
C ASP A 523 3.50 -9.18 10.07
N CYS A 524 4.83 -9.08 10.07
CA CYS A 524 5.63 -8.85 8.88
C CYS A 524 6.64 -9.97 8.62
N ASN A 525 6.54 -10.60 7.44
CA ASN A 525 7.60 -11.43 6.89
C ASN A 525 8.44 -10.59 5.92
N PHE A 526 9.65 -10.22 6.32
CA PHE A 526 10.58 -9.47 5.51
C PHE A 526 11.69 -10.38 4.96
N THR A 527 11.89 -10.40 3.66
CA THR A 527 12.96 -11.17 3.01
C THR A 527 13.84 -10.27 2.14
N ALA A 528 15.14 -10.29 2.43
CA ALA A 528 16.19 -9.72 1.60
C ALA A 528 16.92 -10.85 0.85
N ASP A 529 16.96 -10.78 -0.48
CA ASP A 529 17.69 -11.71 -1.35
C ASP A 529 18.72 -10.95 -2.17
N SER A 530 20.01 -11.14 -1.90
CA SER A 530 21.09 -10.40 -2.57
C SER A 530 20.92 -8.87 -2.43
N GLN A 531 20.43 -8.39 -1.27
CA GLN A 531 19.98 -7.03 -1.07
C GLN A 531 20.89 -6.26 -0.11
N ASP A 532 21.30 -5.06 -0.52
CA ASP A 532 22.00 -4.11 0.35
C ASP A 532 21.00 -3.19 1.06
N MET A 533 21.09 -3.12 2.40
CA MET A 533 20.17 -2.37 3.25
C MET A 533 20.91 -1.47 4.21
N LYS A 534 20.33 -0.28 4.48
CA LYS A 534 20.87 0.67 5.44
C LYS A 534 19.77 1.36 6.22
N GLY A 535 19.99 1.53 7.53
CA GLY A 535 19.07 2.13 8.48
C GLY A 535 18.63 1.15 9.55
N ASN A 536 17.95 1.66 10.56
CA ASN A 536 17.46 0.84 11.67
C ASN A 536 16.23 0.04 11.26
N VAL A 537 16.08 -1.13 11.88
CA VAL A 537 14.86 -1.92 11.88
C VAL A 537 14.20 -1.70 13.23
N ILE A 538 13.02 -1.08 13.24
CA ILE A 538 12.27 -0.73 14.44
C ILE A 538 11.10 -1.70 14.58
N TRP A 539 10.89 -2.22 15.79
CA TRP A 539 9.79 -3.12 16.09
C TRP A 539 9.28 -2.91 17.52
N ASP A 540 8.06 -3.35 17.84
CA ASP A 540 7.47 -3.28 19.15
C ASP A 540 6.89 -4.62 19.62
N SER A 541 6.47 -4.71 20.88
CA SER A 541 5.97 -5.95 21.48
C SER A 541 4.53 -6.30 21.11
N ILE A 542 3.86 -5.52 20.30
CA ILE A 542 2.54 -5.85 19.73
C ILE A 542 2.62 -6.22 18.24
N SER A 543 3.84 -6.33 17.71
CA SER A 543 4.12 -6.68 16.32
C SER A 543 4.97 -7.94 16.23
N ASP A 544 4.78 -8.72 15.20
CA ASP A 544 5.54 -9.91 14.86
C ASP A 544 6.42 -9.62 13.64
N LEU A 545 7.74 -9.80 13.76
CA LEU A 545 8.67 -9.57 12.66
C LEU A 545 9.57 -10.79 12.45
N ASP A 546 9.44 -11.42 11.31
CA ASP A 546 10.41 -12.40 10.80
C ASP A 546 11.28 -11.74 9.71
N PHE A 547 12.57 -11.54 10.00
CA PHE A 547 13.51 -10.84 9.14
C PHE A 547 14.58 -11.78 8.58
N TYR A 548 14.55 -12.04 7.28
CA TYR A 548 15.45 -12.96 6.58
C TYR A 548 16.46 -12.22 5.72
N MET A 549 17.76 -12.53 5.92
CA MET A 549 18.86 -12.09 5.06
C MET A 549 19.43 -13.29 4.32
N THR A 550 19.26 -13.31 3.00
CA THR A 550 19.65 -14.46 2.15
C THR A 550 20.55 -14.06 0.99
N ASN A 551 21.28 -15.01 0.47
CA ASN A 551 22.09 -14.90 -0.76
C ASN A 551 23.11 -13.76 -0.78
N GLY A 552 23.70 -13.45 0.37
CA GLY A 552 24.74 -12.42 0.47
C GLY A 552 24.22 -11.02 0.75
N SER A 553 23.00 -10.90 1.25
CA SER A 553 22.41 -9.62 1.67
C SER A 553 23.22 -8.94 2.76
N THR A 554 23.19 -7.61 2.77
CA THR A 554 23.87 -6.80 3.78
C THR A 554 22.89 -5.87 4.49
N LEU A 555 23.11 -5.66 5.80
CA LEU A 555 22.41 -4.63 6.59
C LEU A 555 23.44 -3.80 7.35
N GLU A 556 23.40 -2.48 7.20
CA GLU A 556 24.10 -1.51 8.05
C GLU A 556 23.08 -0.80 8.93
N GLY A 557 22.87 -1.26 10.17
CA GLY A 557 21.83 -0.75 11.05
C GLY A 557 21.80 -1.43 12.42
N ALA A 558 20.79 -1.06 13.21
CA ALA A 558 20.47 -1.68 14.51
C ALA A 558 19.02 -2.15 14.50
N PHE A 559 18.73 -3.19 15.31
CA PHE A 559 17.35 -3.58 15.62
C PHE A 559 16.92 -2.92 16.92
N VAL A 560 15.94 -2.04 16.83
CA VAL A 560 15.47 -1.18 17.92
C VAL A 560 14.08 -1.61 18.35
N ASN A 561 13.95 -1.98 19.64
CA ASN A 561 12.65 -2.20 20.25
C ASN A 561 12.10 -0.86 20.72
N ASP A 562 11.03 -0.37 20.10
CA ASP A 562 10.36 0.90 20.42
C ASP A 562 8.89 0.68 20.81
N GLU A 563 8.63 0.77 22.10
CA GLU A 563 7.32 0.54 22.71
C GLU A 563 6.41 1.77 22.72
N THR A 564 6.71 2.81 21.93
CA THR A 564 6.00 4.10 21.96
C THR A 564 4.48 3.93 21.73
N TYR A 565 4.08 3.05 20.82
CA TYR A 565 2.68 2.82 20.48
C TYR A 565 2.16 1.44 20.94
N ALA A 566 2.96 0.67 21.63
CA ALA A 566 2.61 -0.68 22.08
C ALA A 566 1.62 -0.75 23.26
N GLY A 567 1.21 0.40 23.82
CA GLY A 567 0.22 0.44 24.89
C GLY A 567 0.66 -0.26 26.17
N ASN A 568 0.07 -1.41 26.48
CA ASN A 568 0.48 -2.25 27.62
C ASN A 568 1.53 -3.30 27.24
N GLY A 569 1.97 -3.31 25.99
CA GLY A 569 2.81 -4.36 25.41
C GLY A 569 2.01 -5.62 25.08
N GLY A 570 2.66 -6.55 24.40
CA GLY A 570 2.11 -7.83 23.99
C GLY A 570 3.14 -8.94 24.00
N ASP A 571 2.86 -10.02 23.30
CA ASP A 571 3.74 -11.18 23.14
C ASP A 571 4.46 -11.17 21.76
N GLY A 572 4.47 -10.02 21.05
CA GLY A 572 5.11 -9.83 19.76
C GLY A 572 6.62 -10.09 19.80
N TYR A 573 7.20 -10.30 18.63
CA TYR A 573 8.59 -10.74 18.51
C TYR A 573 9.31 -10.12 17.31
N CYS A 574 10.65 -10.18 17.36
CA CYS A 574 11.54 -9.93 16.24
C CYS A 574 12.51 -11.10 16.11
N ASN A 575 12.36 -11.90 15.06
CA ASN A 575 13.24 -13.00 14.71
C ASN A 575 14.14 -12.59 13.55
N VAL A 576 15.45 -12.77 13.70
CA VAL A 576 16.42 -12.45 12.67
C VAL A 576 17.14 -13.71 12.22
N VAL A 577 17.12 -13.97 10.93
CA VAL A 577 17.77 -15.11 10.28
C VAL A 577 18.77 -14.59 9.26
N ILE A 578 20.06 -14.94 9.47
CA ILE A 578 21.15 -14.51 8.60
C ILE A 578 21.81 -15.75 8.00
N ASP A 579 21.69 -15.91 6.70
CA ASP A 579 22.27 -17.05 5.98
C ASP A 579 23.79 -16.92 5.83
N LYS A 580 24.37 -18.01 5.36
CA LYS A 580 25.79 -18.04 5.08
C LYS A 580 26.14 -17.17 3.86
N GLY A 581 26.81 -16.09 4.06
CA GLY A 581 27.23 -15.14 3.03
C GLY A 581 26.69 -13.76 3.26
N SER A 582 25.59 -13.65 4.02
CA SER A 582 25.01 -12.38 4.41
C SER A 582 25.78 -11.74 5.58
N THR A 583 25.70 -10.41 5.67
CA THR A 583 26.47 -9.62 6.64
C THR A 583 25.58 -8.59 7.33
N TRP A 584 25.64 -8.55 8.66
CA TRP A 584 25.05 -7.47 9.43
C TRP A 584 26.15 -6.61 10.05
N THR A 585 26.25 -5.36 9.62
CA THR A 585 27.08 -4.32 10.22
C THR A 585 26.28 -3.56 11.26
N VAL A 586 26.56 -3.83 12.52
CA VAL A 586 25.83 -3.27 13.67
C VAL A 586 26.27 -1.83 13.91
N THR A 587 25.32 -0.91 13.98
CA THR A 587 25.57 0.53 14.20
C THR A 587 25.10 1.03 15.56
N GLY A 588 24.46 0.19 16.36
CA GLY A 588 23.95 0.51 17.69
C GLY A 588 23.60 -0.75 18.48
N ASP A 589 23.36 -0.58 19.78
CA ASP A 589 22.84 -1.68 20.60
C ASP A 589 21.52 -2.18 20.03
N SER A 590 21.35 -3.49 19.94
CA SER A 590 20.22 -4.13 19.30
C SER A 590 19.49 -5.08 20.25
N ILE A 591 18.18 -5.11 20.18
CA ILE A 591 17.32 -6.00 20.97
C ILE A 591 16.42 -6.77 20.00
N ILE A 592 16.48 -8.10 20.04
CA ILE A 592 15.66 -8.99 19.21
C ILE A 592 15.23 -10.22 20.02
N THR A 593 14.17 -10.88 19.58
CA THR A 593 13.64 -12.06 20.26
C THR A 593 14.49 -13.29 19.98
N SER A 594 14.85 -13.53 18.72
CA SER A 594 15.73 -14.64 18.36
C SER A 594 16.71 -14.27 17.25
N LEU A 595 17.89 -14.90 17.28
CA LEU A 595 18.91 -14.78 16.26
C LEU A 595 19.36 -16.16 15.79
N SER A 596 19.17 -16.43 14.49
CA SER A 596 19.66 -17.62 13.80
C SER A 596 20.72 -17.19 12.78
N ASN A 597 22.02 -17.41 13.07
CA ASN A 597 23.10 -16.80 12.31
C ASN A 597 24.13 -17.81 11.80
N GLU A 598 24.28 -17.89 10.46
CA GLU A 598 25.42 -18.51 9.78
C GLU A 598 26.29 -17.49 9.04
N GLY A 599 25.89 -16.20 9.04
CA GLY A 599 26.57 -15.10 8.35
C GLY A 599 27.67 -14.43 9.19
N THR A 600 27.95 -13.18 8.86
CA THR A 600 28.94 -12.34 9.53
C THR A 600 28.26 -11.21 10.27
N ILE A 601 28.62 -11.00 11.55
CA ILE A 601 28.15 -9.88 12.37
C ILE A 601 29.36 -9.13 12.90
N THR A 602 29.50 -7.85 12.51
CA THR A 602 30.57 -6.95 12.99
C THR A 602 30.02 -5.54 13.15
N ASP A 603 30.78 -4.67 13.83
CA ASP A 603 30.53 -3.23 13.73
C ASP A 603 31.23 -2.61 12.49
N ALA A 604 31.06 -1.30 12.31
CA ALA A 604 31.65 -0.56 11.20
C ALA A 604 33.19 -0.53 11.18
N ASP A 605 33.84 -0.77 12.33
CA ASP A 605 35.29 -0.92 12.46
C ASP A 605 35.76 -2.36 12.18
N GLY A 606 34.85 -3.29 11.92
CA GLY A 606 35.11 -4.70 11.71
C GLY A 606 35.37 -5.50 12.98
N LYS A 607 35.03 -4.94 14.16
CA LYS A 607 35.12 -5.64 15.44
C LYS A 607 33.94 -6.59 15.61
N THR A 608 34.19 -7.66 16.36
CA THR A 608 33.13 -8.62 16.71
C THR A 608 32.15 -8.00 17.70
N VAL A 609 30.87 -8.09 17.45
CA VAL A 609 29.80 -7.61 18.34
C VAL A 609 29.47 -8.71 19.36
N SER A 610 29.29 -8.31 20.62
CA SER A 610 28.88 -9.25 21.66
C SER A 610 27.41 -9.65 21.47
N ILE A 611 27.10 -10.95 21.60
CA ILE A 611 25.73 -11.49 21.60
C ILE A 611 25.44 -12.04 22.98
N VAL A 612 24.45 -11.44 23.65
CA VAL A 612 24.13 -11.72 25.05
C VAL A 612 22.66 -12.08 25.20
N GLY A 613 22.38 -13.16 25.90
CA GLY A 613 21.02 -13.56 26.23
C GLY A 613 20.38 -12.63 27.28
N THR A 614 19.07 -12.49 27.24
CA THR A 614 18.27 -11.75 28.25
C THR A 614 18.45 -12.35 29.66
N ASP A 615 18.91 -13.61 29.78
CA ASP A 615 19.25 -14.28 31.02
C ASP A 615 20.71 -14.02 31.50
N GLY A 616 21.47 -13.22 30.73
CA GLY A 616 22.88 -12.91 30.99
C GLY A 616 23.86 -13.93 30.41
N THR A 617 23.40 -14.90 29.63
CA THR A 617 24.29 -15.85 28.93
C THR A 617 25.04 -15.13 27.82
N THR A 618 26.36 -15.22 27.75
CA THR A 618 27.16 -14.71 26.64
C THR A 618 27.31 -15.81 25.59
N TYR A 619 26.70 -15.65 24.42
CA TYR A 619 26.82 -16.58 23.28
C TYR A 619 28.06 -16.29 22.45
N VAL A 620 28.35 -15.01 22.21
CA VAL A 620 29.53 -14.51 21.51
C VAL A 620 30.14 -13.39 22.33
N GLU A 621 31.45 -13.52 22.66
CA GLU A 621 32.22 -12.47 23.32
C GLU A 621 32.90 -11.64 22.22
N GLY A 622 32.60 -10.35 22.17
CA GLY A 622 33.09 -9.40 21.17
C GLY A 622 33.97 -8.32 21.77
N ASP A 623 34.56 -7.50 20.88
CA ASP A 623 35.39 -6.32 21.20
C ASP A 623 34.82 -5.01 20.66
N SER A 624 33.62 -5.06 20.09
CA SER A 624 32.81 -3.88 19.72
C SER A 624 32.27 -3.18 20.96
N ASP A 625 31.99 -1.91 20.83
CA ASP A 625 31.27 -1.11 21.83
C ASP A 625 29.76 -1.42 21.86
N TYR A 626 29.24 -2.12 20.83
CA TYR A 626 27.83 -2.49 20.71
C TYR A 626 27.55 -3.91 21.17
N THR A 627 26.30 -4.14 21.56
CA THR A 627 25.81 -5.43 22.04
C THR A 627 24.48 -5.79 21.38
N ILE A 628 24.32 -7.04 20.96
CA ILE A 628 23.05 -7.61 20.55
C ILE A 628 22.48 -8.42 21.71
N THR A 629 21.32 -8.00 22.22
CA THR A 629 20.58 -8.72 23.27
C THR A 629 19.52 -9.59 22.62
N VAL A 630 19.52 -10.89 22.95
CA VAL A 630 18.63 -11.88 22.35
C VAL A 630 17.90 -12.71 23.40
N GLY A 631 16.64 -13.09 23.14
CA GLY A 631 15.95 -14.11 23.91
C GLY A 631 16.52 -15.52 23.66
N SER A 632 16.89 -15.80 22.41
CA SER A 632 17.55 -17.06 22.03
C SER A 632 18.55 -16.87 20.89
N TYR A 633 19.56 -17.76 20.82
CA TYR A 633 20.59 -17.75 19.77
C TYR A 633 20.84 -19.15 19.23
N GLN A 634 20.97 -19.24 17.91
CA GLN A 634 21.35 -20.45 17.18
C GLN A 634 22.46 -20.15 16.17
N ASP A 635 23.40 -21.09 15.99
CA ASP A 635 24.48 -21.04 15.02
C ASP A 635 24.11 -21.66 13.66
N LYS A 636 22.83 -21.70 13.34
CA LYS A 636 22.27 -22.21 12.09
C LYS A 636 21.12 -21.35 11.64
N ALA A 637 21.11 -21.01 10.37
CA ALA A 637 20.02 -20.31 9.71
C ALA A 637 19.07 -21.31 9.05
N ASP A 638 17.77 -21.19 9.35
CA ASP A 638 16.71 -21.86 8.60
C ASP A 638 15.95 -20.80 7.80
N THR A 639 16.16 -20.78 6.49
CA THR A 639 15.55 -19.84 5.58
C THR A 639 14.35 -20.42 4.82
N SER A 640 13.79 -21.54 5.30
CA SER A 640 12.68 -22.22 4.61
C SER A 640 11.38 -21.40 4.59
N SER A 641 11.23 -20.44 5.50
CA SER A 641 10.08 -19.52 5.57
C SER A 641 10.38 -18.14 4.96
N ALA A 642 11.57 -17.95 4.37
CA ALA A 642 11.86 -16.76 3.59
C ALA A 642 11.00 -16.75 2.32
N THR A 643 10.45 -15.58 1.99
CA THR A 643 9.57 -15.42 0.83
C THR A 643 10.36 -15.49 -0.47
N ALA A 644 9.94 -16.34 -1.38
CA ALA A 644 10.49 -16.38 -2.72
C ALA A 644 9.86 -15.27 -3.57
N ILE A 645 10.69 -14.61 -4.37
CA ILE A 645 10.23 -13.58 -5.31
C ILE A 645 9.63 -14.23 -6.56
N ASP A 646 8.42 -13.80 -6.91
CA ASP A 646 7.75 -14.20 -8.13
C ASP A 646 8.43 -13.61 -9.37
N ALA A 647 8.42 -14.35 -10.47
CA ALA A 647 8.99 -13.84 -11.70
C ALA A 647 7.99 -13.02 -12.50
N TRP A 648 8.45 -11.95 -13.17
CA TRP A 648 7.63 -11.14 -14.09
C TRP A 648 6.82 -11.98 -15.09
N SER A 649 7.40 -13.07 -15.60
CA SER A 649 6.72 -13.95 -16.55
C SER A 649 5.43 -14.61 -16.03
N ASN A 650 5.12 -14.50 -14.73
CA ASN A 650 3.86 -14.96 -14.17
C ASN A 650 2.73 -13.95 -14.39
N TYR A 651 3.07 -12.68 -14.64
CA TYR A 651 2.15 -11.54 -14.76
C TYR A 651 2.15 -10.93 -16.17
N GLU A 652 3.22 -11.14 -16.95
CA GLU A 652 3.39 -10.58 -18.28
C GLU A 652 2.21 -10.91 -19.19
N VAL A 653 1.60 -9.88 -19.77
CA VAL A 653 0.52 -9.99 -20.74
C VAL A 653 1.01 -9.52 -22.10
N GLU A 654 0.78 -10.33 -23.14
CA GLU A 654 1.15 -9.92 -24.51
C GLU A 654 0.28 -8.74 -24.96
N ARG A 655 0.92 -7.62 -25.34
CA ARG A 655 0.24 -6.45 -25.90
C ARG A 655 -0.62 -6.86 -27.11
N PRO A 656 -1.93 -6.58 -27.10
CA PRO A 656 -2.82 -6.87 -28.24
C PRO A 656 -2.36 -6.20 -29.52
N LYS A 657 -2.49 -6.88 -30.65
CA LYS A 657 -2.10 -6.33 -31.97
C LYS A 657 -2.93 -5.14 -32.42
N SER A 658 -4.08 -4.93 -31.78
CA SER A 658 -4.95 -3.78 -32.00
C SER A 658 -4.42 -2.50 -31.37
N LEU A 659 -3.50 -2.60 -30.39
CA LEU A 659 -2.83 -1.48 -29.72
C LEU A 659 -1.51 -1.08 -30.38
#